data_2086676506b0586247884d3e2ce3544b
#
_entry.id   2086676506b0586247884d3e2ce3544b
#
_cell.length_a   1.000
_cell.length_b   1.000
_cell.length_c   1.000
_cell.angle_alpha   90.00
_cell.angle_beta   90.00
_cell.angle_gamma   90.00
#
_symmetry.space_group_name_H-M   'P 1'
#
loop_
_entity.id
_entity.type
_entity.pdbx_description
1 polymer ?
#
loop_
_entity_poly.entity_id
_entity_poly.type
_entity_poly.pdbx_seq_one_letter_code
_entity_poly.pdbx_strand_id
1 'polypeptide(L)'
;TFQQIIITLENFWAKNGCLIWQPYNHQVGAGTYNPATFLRVLGPEPWNVAYVEPSVRPDDGRYGENPNRLQQHYQYQVILKPDPGNPQELYLKSLEALGINARQHDIRFVEDNWESPALGAWGLGWEVWLDGQEITQFTYFQQAGGIPCDPVSVEITYGLERIAIALQNVTSFRDIKWSDHLTYGDVNLQGEQEHSKYYFEAADVERLHEMFINYEAEAKSTLERGLVLPAHDYVLKCSHTFNVLDTRGAIGVTERAAYFGKMRNLARAVAESYVKQREALGFPMLRDGSKKLEVGKRKVTPTTKPETLLLEIGVEELPSADVESAVAQLREVAPKMLAESRLSHGEVKVFATPRRVSLLIKKVIARQPDIEKVLKGPSVDRAYDPNGNPTPAAQGFAKGKGVPVESLQKREMDGGNYVVAVVREVGKPSSEVLSDLLPKMIAAIKFEKAMRWNVSGVSFSRPLRWIVAMLGSNVILFDYAGVKSGNASRGLRPLGSPAIKIKSADTYLKTLRAAKIEIDSAKRGADVLKQVKKLAAKVGGTITDEDVLAEVTNLVEHPTALLGSFDESYLELPRDVLISVMKKHQRYFPIEKNGKLLPHFVVVRNGDNLHLDLVREGNEHVIRARFADANFFVREDVKEKL
;
A
#
# COMPACT_ATOMS: atom_id res chain seq x y z
N THR A 1 25.04 -9.18 -15.80
CA THR A 1 25.18 -10.48 -15.14
C THR A 1 24.49 -10.47 -13.78
N PHE A 2 24.16 -11.65 -13.24
CA PHE A 2 23.51 -11.77 -11.93
C PHE A 2 24.33 -11.13 -10.81
N GLN A 3 25.63 -11.38 -10.78
CA GLN A 3 26.51 -10.77 -9.80
C GLN A 3 26.59 -9.24 -9.92
N GLN A 4 26.50 -8.67 -11.12
CA GLN A 4 26.48 -7.22 -11.30
C GLN A 4 25.21 -6.56 -10.79
N ILE A 5 24.06 -7.25 -10.86
CA ILE A 5 22.79 -6.78 -10.26
C ILE A 5 22.98 -6.59 -8.76
N ILE A 6 23.56 -7.60 -8.07
CA ILE A 6 23.84 -7.55 -6.63
C ILE A 6 24.76 -6.36 -6.30
N ILE A 7 25.92 -6.28 -6.96
CA ILE A 7 26.90 -5.22 -6.71
C ILE A 7 26.30 -3.83 -6.96
N THR A 8 25.47 -3.69 -7.99
CA THR A 8 24.83 -2.41 -8.32
C THR A 8 23.84 -2.00 -7.23
N LEU A 9 23.02 -2.92 -6.73
CA LEU A 9 22.09 -2.66 -5.63
C LEU A 9 22.82 -2.35 -4.33
N GLU A 10 23.87 -3.09 -3.98
CA GLU A 10 24.70 -2.80 -2.80
C GLU A 10 25.27 -1.39 -2.86
N ASN A 11 25.88 -1.01 -3.99
CA ASN A 11 26.43 0.32 -4.18
C ASN A 11 25.35 1.42 -4.12
N PHE A 12 24.18 1.17 -4.72
CA PHE A 12 23.08 2.12 -4.69
C PHE A 12 22.56 2.36 -3.27
N TRP A 13 22.27 1.28 -2.53
CA TRP A 13 21.71 1.38 -1.19
C TRP A 13 22.74 1.86 -0.16
N ALA A 14 24.02 1.50 -0.30
CA ALA A 14 25.09 2.06 0.52
C ALA A 14 25.20 3.58 0.38
N LYS A 15 25.12 4.11 -0.86
CA LYS A 15 25.10 5.56 -1.13
C LYS A 15 23.86 6.25 -0.57
N ASN A 16 22.75 5.54 -0.41
CA ASN A 16 21.51 6.04 0.19
C ASN A 16 21.42 5.79 1.70
N GLY A 17 22.54 5.44 2.35
CA GLY A 17 22.66 5.38 3.81
C GLY A 17 22.29 4.05 4.43
N CYS A 18 22.13 2.99 3.65
CA CYS A 18 21.96 1.64 4.18
C CYS A 18 23.30 1.02 4.56
N LEU A 19 23.32 0.34 5.70
CA LEU A 19 24.36 -0.60 6.06
C LEU A 19 24.24 -1.84 5.15
N ILE A 20 25.32 -2.24 4.48
CA ILE A 20 25.32 -3.49 3.72
C ILE A 20 25.60 -4.63 4.70
N TRP A 21 24.58 -5.43 4.95
CA TRP A 21 24.61 -6.59 5.82
C TRP A 21 24.99 -7.83 5.02
N GLN A 22 25.28 -8.93 5.70
CA GLN A 22 25.61 -10.20 5.07
C GLN A 22 24.43 -11.19 5.20
N PRO A 23 24.35 -12.21 4.32
CA PRO A 23 23.37 -13.28 4.45
C PRO A 23 23.41 -13.94 5.81
N TYR A 24 22.27 -14.44 6.29
CA TYR A 24 22.24 -15.17 7.54
C TYR A 24 22.74 -16.61 7.32
N ASN A 25 23.32 -17.19 8.37
CA ASN A 25 23.90 -18.53 8.30
C ASN A 25 22.90 -19.67 8.59
N HIS A 26 21.61 -19.36 8.63
CA HIS A 26 20.50 -20.30 8.81
C HIS A 26 19.56 -20.20 7.63
N GLN A 27 18.90 -21.31 7.30
CA GLN A 27 17.87 -21.30 6.26
C GLN A 27 16.68 -20.45 6.68
N VAL A 28 16.29 -19.56 5.80
CA VAL A 28 15.12 -18.68 5.97
C VAL A 28 14.22 -18.80 4.74
N GLY A 29 12.91 -18.74 4.94
CA GLY A 29 11.93 -18.76 3.83
C GLY A 29 11.80 -17.42 3.12
N ALA A 30 12.31 -16.36 3.72
CA ALA A 30 12.37 -15.00 3.18
C ALA A 30 13.39 -14.16 3.96
N GLY A 31 13.93 -13.11 3.35
CA GLY A 31 14.82 -12.16 4.01
C GLY A 31 14.24 -11.52 5.27
N THR A 32 12.93 -11.45 5.37
CA THR A 32 12.19 -10.99 6.55
C THR A 32 12.51 -11.80 7.83
N TYR A 33 12.85 -13.07 7.70
CA TYR A 33 13.20 -13.95 8.83
C TYR A 33 14.60 -13.69 9.39
N ASN A 34 15.48 -13.06 8.62
CA ASN A 34 16.81 -12.65 9.09
C ASN A 34 16.66 -11.71 10.30
N PRO A 35 17.43 -11.88 11.39
CA PRO A 35 17.41 -10.99 12.56
C PRO A 35 17.60 -9.51 12.21
N ALA A 36 18.33 -9.20 11.13
CA ALA A 36 18.52 -7.84 10.63
C ALA A 36 17.20 -7.19 10.16
N THR A 37 16.19 -7.99 9.83
CA THR A 37 14.82 -7.53 9.59
C THR A 37 13.93 -7.80 10.79
N PHE A 38 13.62 -9.07 11.09
CA PHE A 38 12.60 -9.47 12.06
C PHE A 38 12.75 -8.80 13.44
N LEU A 39 13.98 -8.77 13.98
CA LEU A 39 14.23 -8.16 15.28
C LEU A 39 14.43 -6.64 15.18
N ARG A 40 15.11 -6.17 14.13
CA ARG A 40 15.47 -4.76 14.02
C ARG A 40 14.32 -3.83 13.62
N VAL A 41 13.22 -4.34 13.08
CA VAL A 41 11.99 -3.55 12.87
C VAL A 41 11.29 -3.22 14.19
N LEU A 42 11.61 -3.95 15.28
CA LEU A 42 11.08 -3.72 16.63
C LEU A 42 11.77 -2.56 17.36
N GLY A 43 11.05 -1.94 18.27
CA GLY A 43 11.57 -0.84 19.11
C GLY A 43 11.80 0.46 18.34
N PRO A 44 12.26 1.52 19.04
CA PRO A 44 12.33 2.87 18.49
C PRO A 44 13.60 3.19 17.70
N GLU A 45 14.58 2.28 17.67
CA GLU A 45 15.90 2.54 17.09
C GLU A 45 15.83 2.66 15.56
N PRO A 46 16.50 3.64 14.94
CA PRO A 46 16.58 3.76 13.50
C PRO A 46 17.41 2.61 12.91
N TRP A 47 16.99 2.12 11.72
CA TRP A 47 17.68 1.02 11.07
C TRP A 47 17.50 1.05 9.56
N ASN A 48 18.59 1.33 8.83
CA ASN A 48 18.61 1.24 7.39
C ASN A 48 19.64 0.19 6.99
N VAL A 49 19.18 -0.88 6.34
CA VAL A 49 20.02 -2.03 5.99
C VAL A 49 19.63 -2.56 4.62
N ALA A 50 20.62 -3.11 3.91
CA ALA A 50 20.39 -3.81 2.65
C ALA A 50 21.32 -5.04 2.59
N TYR A 51 20.82 -6.16 2.07
CA TYR A 51 21.59 -7.42 1.97
C TYR A 51 20.95 -8.41 0.99
N VAL A 52 21.78 -9.30 0.48
CA VAL A 52 21.31 -10.50 -0.24
C VAL A 52 20.90 -11.56 0.78
N GLU A 53 19.77 -12.22 0.57
CA GLU A 53 19.32 -13.35 1.38
C GLU A 53 18.92 -14.53 0.51
N PRO A 54 19.68 -15.63 0.50
CA PRO A 54 19.25 -16.89 -0.08
C PRO A 54 18.02 -17.39 0.69
N SER A 55 16.86 -17.39 0.03
CA SER A 55 15.60 -17.80 0.62
C SER A 55 15.23 -19.20 0.18
N VAL A 56 14.95 -20.08 1.14
CA VAL A 56 14.69 -21.50 0.91
C VAL A 56 13.21 -21.79 1.15
N ARG A 57 12.54 -22.29 0.12
CA ARG A 57 11.13 -22.70 0.14
C ARG A 57 11.01 -24.11 -0.41
N PRO A 58 11.04 -25.14 0.42
CA PRO A 58 10.95 -26.54 -0.02
C PRO A 58 9.79 -26.83 -0.96
N ASP A 59 8.63 -26.23 -0.69
CA ASP A 59 7.39 -26.39 -1.48
C ASP A 59 7.49 -25.86 -2.92
N ASP A 60 8.43 -24.93 -3.19
CA ASP A 60 8.70 -24.39 -4.53
C ASP A 60 9.68 -25.24 -5.37
N GLY A 61 10.22 -26.31 -4.83
CA GLY A 61 11.07 -27.26 -5.56
C GLY A 61 10.36 -27.86 -6.78
N ARG A 62 11.08 -27.97 -7.90
CA ARG A 62 10.55 -28.55 -9.16
C ARG A 62 11.63 -29.33 -9.91
N TYR A 63 12.60 -29.90 -9.22
CA TYR A 63 13.73 -30.66 -9.81
C TYR A 63 14.50 -29.88 -10.90
N GLY A 64 14.36 -28.55 -10.92
CA GLY A 64 14.88 -27.70 -11.97
C GLY A 64 14.12 -27.80 -13.30
N GLU A 65 12.96 -28.44 -13.37
CA GLU A 65 12.16 -28.60 -14.60
C GLU A 65 11.31 -27.37 -14.90
N ASN A 66 10.88 -26.63 -13.87
CA ASN A 66 10.14 -25.38 -14.06
C ASN A 66 11.10 -24.22 -14.36
N PRO A 67 10.85 -23.39 -15.37
CA PRO A 67 11.75 -22.29 -15.74
C PRO A 67 11.81 -21.13 -14.75
N ASN A 68 10.84 -21.00 -13.83
CA ASN A 68 10.66 -19.83 -12.97
C ASN A 68 10.50 -20.16 -11.48
N ARG A 69 10.41 -21.44 -11.09
CA ARG A 69 10.30 -21.86 -9.69
C ARG A 69 11.55 -22.63 -9.26
N LEU A 70 12.02 -22.27 -8.09
CA LEU A 70 13.20 -22.85 -7.45
C LEU A 70 12.92 -23.00 -5.96
N GLN A 71 13.42 -24.11 -5.37
CA GLN A 71 13.40 -24.28 -3.91
C GLN A 71 14.26 -23.22 -3.17
N GLN A 72 15.28 -22.70 -3.83
CA GLN A 72 16.12 -21.61 -3.32
C GLN A 72 16.22 -20.51 -4.36
N HIS A 73 15.95 -19.27 -3.95
CA HIS A 73 16.08 -18.07 -4.76
C HIS A 73 16.74 -16.95 -3.94
N TYR A 74 17.34 -15.99 -4.62
CA TYR A 74 18.00 -14.88 -3.98
C TYR A 74 17.10 -13.66 -3.90
N GLN A 75 16.85 -13.20 -2.67
CA GLN A 75 16.19 -11.92 -2.43
C GLN A 75 17.26 -10.86 -2.14
N TYR A 76 17.06 -9.64 -2.64
CA TYR A 76 17.78 -8.48 -2.14
C TYR A 76 16.85 -7.72 -1.22
N GLN A 77 17.17 -7.73 0.07
CA GLN A 77 16.34 -7.20 1.14
C GLN A 77 16.79 -5.80 1.53
N VAL A 78 15.86 -4.85 1.64
CA VAL A 78 16.12 -3.50 2.13
C VAL A 78 15.14 -3.15 3.22
N ILE A 79 15.63 -2.62 4.34
CA ILE A 79 14.81 -2.07 5.42
C ILE A 79 15.15 -0.60 5.61
N LEU A 80 14.12 0.24 5.61
CA LEU A 80 14.22 1.66 5.90
C LEU A 80 13.36 1.98 7.12
N LYS A 81 14.00 2.35 8.22
CA LYS A 81 13.34 2.65 9.50
C LYS A 81 13.94 3.92 10.12
N PRO A 82 13.15 4.99 10.28
CA PRO A 82 11.74 5.14 9.87
C PRO A 82 11.58 5.29 8.35
N ASP A 83 10.32 5.34 7.86
CA ASP A 83 10.00 5.68 6.48
C ASP A 83 10.67 7.00 6.07
N PRO A 84 11.49 7.02 5.00
CA PRO A 84 12.17 8.24 4.53
C PRO A 84 11.22 9.24 3.85
N GLY A 85 9.95 8.91 3.66
CA GLY A 85 8.93 9.74 3.02
C GLY A 85 8.88 9.63 1.49
N ASN A 86 9.83 8.95 0.86
CA ASN A 86 9.92 8.76 -0.60
C ASN A 86 10.48 7.38 -1.02
N PRO A 87 10.12 6.29 -0.34
CA PRO A 87 10.75 5.00 -0.61
C PRO A 87 10.44 4.45 -2.01
N GLN A 88 9.25 4.75 -2.57
CA GLN A 88 8.91 4.34 -3.93
C GLN A 88 9.78 5.04 -4.99
N GLU A 89 10.08 6.32 -4.82
CA GLU A 89 10.99 7.05 -5.69
C GLU A 89 12.43 6.54 -5.58
N LEU A 90 12.88 6.18 -4.37
CA LEU A 90 14.20 5.56 -4.16
C LEU A 90 14.26 4.20 -4.84
N TYR A 91 13.22 3.39 -4.69
CA TYR A 91 13.12 2.10 -5.35
C TYR A 91 13.17 2.22 -6.88
N LEU A 92 12.39 3.11 -7.48
CA LEU A 92 12.41 3.33 -8.94
C LEU A 92 13.79 3.78 -9.44
N LYS A 93 14.51 4.61 -8.66
CA LYS A 93 15.89 4.99 -8.98
C LYS A 93 16.86 3.81 -8.86
N SER A 94 16.61 2.85 -7.97
CA SER A 94 17.42 1.64 -7.91
C SER A 94 17.23 0.75 -9.15
N LEU A 95 16.00 0.68 -9.67
CA LEU A 95 15.73 0.00 -10.94
C LEU A 95 16.41 0.71 -12.12
N GLU A 96 16.39 2.05 -12.13
CA GLU A 96 17.10 2.84 -13.14
C GLU A 96 18.63 2.59 -13.08
N ALA A 97 19.19 2.44 -11.88
CA ALA A 97 20.61 2.08 -11.71
C ALA A 97 20.94 0.68 -12.27
N LEU A 98 19.97 -0.23 -12.30
CA LEU A 98 20.07 -1.54 -12.94
C LEU A 98 19.87 -1.48 -14.47
N GLY A 99 19.46 -0.33 -15.03
CA GLY A 99 19.17 -0.16 -16.45
C GLY A 99 17.69 -0.32 -16.81
N ILE A 100 16.80 -0.50 -15.83
CA ILE A 100 15.34 -0.60 -16.04
C ILE A 100 14.74 0.81 -16.03
N ASN A 101 14.39 1.33 -17.22
CA ASN A 101 13.82 2.65 -17.36
C ASN A 101 12.29 2.60 -17.29
N ALA A 102 11.69 3.25 -16.29
CA ALA A 102 10.23 3.28 -16.09
C ALA A 102 9.44 3.85 -17.29
N ARG A 103 10.06 4.57 -18.22
CA ARG A 103 9.40 5.06 -19.45
C ARG A 103 9.30 3.99 -20.55
N GLN A 104 10.16 2.98 -20.49
CA GLN A 104 10.21 1.91 -21.48
C GLN A 104 9.35 0.71 -21.09
N HIS A 105 9.02 0.59 -19.81
CA HIS A 105 8.31 -0.52 -19.21
C HIS A 105 6.97 -0.10 -18.59
N ASP A 106 6.11 -1.06 -18.30
CA ASP A 106 4.92 -0.87 -17.50
C ASP A 106 5.22 -1.31 -16.06
N ILE A 107 5.60 -0.34 -15.19
CA ILE A 107 5.86 -0.60 -13.77
C ILE A 107 4.62 -0.25 -12.97
N ARG A 108 4.06 -1.24 -12.27
CA ARG A 108 2.86 -1.10 -11.43
C ARG A 108 3.15 -1.46 -10.00
N PHE A 109 2.52 -0.72 -9.09
CA PHE A 109 2.39 -1.08 -7.68
C PHE A 109 0.99 -1.67 -7.51
N VAL A 110 0.91 -2.99 -7.38
CA VAL A 110 -0.34 -3.76 -7.24
C VAL A 110 -0.52 -4.14 -5.79
N GLU A 111 -1.73 -3.98 -5.26
CA GLU A 111 -2.01 -4.28 -3.85
C GLU A 111 -1.46 -5.64 -3.42
N ASP A 112 -0.72 -5.63 -2.30
CA ASP A 112 -0.31 -6.82 -1.57
C ASP A 112 -0.43 -6.59 -0.06
N ASN A 113 -1.05 -7.55 0.62
CA ASN A 113 -1.23 -7.55 2.07
C ASN A 113 -0.44 -8.74 2.63
N TRP A 114 0.83 -8.50 2.91
CA TRP A 114 1.75 -9.52 3.36
C TRP A 114 1.53 -9.91 4.82
N GLU A 115 1.56 -11.20 5.09
CA GLU A 115 1.55 -11.73 6.45
C GLU A 115 2.40 -13.00 6.58
N SER A 116 2.96 -13.19 7.78
CA SER A 116 3.65 -14.42 8.18
C SER A 116 3.05 -14.94 9.50
N PRO A 117 2.17 -15.95 9.43
CA PRO A 117 1.59 -16.55 10.63
C PRO A 117 2.62 -17.14 11.60
N ALA A 118 3.73 -17.68 11.07
CA ALA A 118 4.81 -18.25 11.88
C ALA A 118 5.56 -17.20 12.69
N LEU A 119 5.76 -16.01 12.14
CA LEU A 119 6.43 -14.89 12.81
C LEU A 119 5.47 -13.98 13.57
N GLY A 120 4.14 -14.14 13.42
CA GLY A 120 3.18 -13.17 13.97
C GLY A 120 3.44 -11.76 13.41
N ALA A 121 3.81 -11.68 12.15
CA ALA A 121 4.15 -10.44 11.47
C ALA A 121 3.20 -10.16 10.31
N TRP A 122 2.89 -8.88 10.06
CA TRP A 122 2.10 -8.46 8.92
C TRP A 122 2.37 -7.02 8.54
N GLY A 123 2.06 -6.69 7.31
CA GLY A 123 2.16 -5.35 6.77
C GLY A 123 1.31 -5.17 5.51
N LEU A 124 1.14 -3.91 5.11
CA LEU A 124 0.42 -3.56 3.90
C LEU A 124 1.38 -2.93 2.90
N GLY A 125 1.13 -3.17 1.63
CA GLY A 125 2.00 -2.65 0.59
C GLY A 125 1.59 -3.06 -0.80
N TRP A 126 2.58 -3.42 -1.60
CA TRP A 126 2.40 -3.76 -3.00
C TRP A 126 3.37 -4.85 -3.46
N GLU A 127 2.94 -5.64 -4.43
CA GLU A 127 3.84 -6.24 -5.40
C GLU A 127 4.20 -5.19 -6.45
N VAL A 128 5.47 -5.08 -6.82
CA VAL A 128 5.88 -4.24 -7.95
C VAL A 128 6.05 -5.13 -9.17
N TRP A 129 5.27 -4.82 -10.18
CA TRP A 129 5.26 -5.56 -11.43
C TRP A 129 6.01 -4.81 -12.53
N LEU A 130 6.85 -5.51 -13.26
CA LEU A 130 7.53 -5.07 -14.46
C LEU A 130 6.91 -5.82 -15.65
N ASP A 131 6.19 -5.12 -16.52
CA ASP A 131 5.50 -5.69 -17.69
C ASP A 131 4.66 -6.94 -17.35
N GLY A 132 3.98 -6.91 -16.20
CA GLY A 132 3.17 -8.00 -15.68
C GLY A 132 3.90 -9.02 -14.81
N GLN A 133 5.24 -9.02 -14.75
CA GLN A 133 6.02 -9.89 -13.86
C GLN A 133 6.24 -9.19 -12.51
N GLU A 134 5.80 -9.82 -11.43
CA GLU A 134 6.21 -9.43 -10.08
C GLU A 134 7.72 -9.58 -9.95
N ILE A 135 8.41 -8.48 -9.63
CA ILE A 135 9.86 -8.43 -9.44
C ILE A 135 10.27 -8.04 -8.03
N THR A 136 9.36 -7.46 -7.25
CA THR A 136 9.66 -6.93 -5.90
C THR A 136 8.41 -6.91 -5.07
N GLN A 137 8.56 -7.24 -3.79
CA GLN A 137 7.55 -7.02 -2.76
C GLN A 137 7.91 -5.80 -1.93
N PHE A 138 6.93 -4.97 -1.61
CA PHE A 138 7.12 -3.68 -0.94
C PHE A 138 6.13 -3.57 0.21
N THR A 139 6.61 -3.61 1.46
CA THR A 139 5.77 -3.77 2.65
C THR A 139 6.05 -2.72 3.71
N TYR A 140 5.01 -2.14 4.30
CA TYR A 140 5.10 -1.34 5.52
C TYR A 140 4.74 -2.20 6.72
N PHE A 141 5.71 -2.55 7.54
CA PHE A 141 5.49 -3.39 8.71
C PHE A 141 4.61 -2.71 9.72
N GLN A 142 3.48 -3.33 10.03
CA GLN A 142 2.59 -2.89 11.10
C GLN A 142 2.85 -3.63 12.40
N GLN A 143 3.30 -4.88 12.29
CA GLN A 143 3.55 -5.78 13.43
C GLN A 143 4.65 -6.79 13.09
N ALA A 144 5.46 -7.16 14.08
CA ALA A 144 6.39 -8.28 14.04
C ALA A 144 6.44 -8.95 15.41
N GLY A 145 6.45 -10.29 15.46
CA GLY A 145 6.39 -11.03 16.71
C GLY A 145 5.16 -10.74 17.57
N GLY A 146 4.04 -10.35 16.98
CA GLY A 146 2.85 -9.92 17.71
C GLY A 146 2.96 -8.54 18.36
N ILE A 147 4.07 -7.81 18.14
CA ILE A 147 4.33 -6.48 18.70
C ILE A 147 4.14 -5.43 17.61
N PRO A 148 3.36 -4.34 17.84
CA PRO A 148 3.25 -3.23 16.88
C PRO A 148 4.59 -2.58 16.61
N CYS A 149 4.89 -2.30 15.34
CA CYS A 149 6.10 -1.58 14.93
C CYS A 149 5.90 -0.07 15.11
N ASP A 150 6.78 0.57 15.89
CA ASP A 150 6.81 2.01 16.09
C ASP A 150 8.26 2.49 16.30
N PRO A 151 8.83 3.25 15.36
CA PRO A 151 8.25 3.69 14.07
C PRO A 151 8.06 2.52 13.10
N VAL A 152 7.12 2.71 12.16
CA VAL A 152 6.88 1.78 11.06
C VAL A 152 8.10 1.72 10.16
N SER A 153 8.44 0.52 9.71
CA SER A 153 9.54 0.27 8.76
C SER A 153 9.01 -0.04 7.37
N VAL A 154 9.77 0.34 6.36
CA VAL A 154 9.54 -0.06 4.97
C VAL A 154 10.48 -1.20 4.65
N GLU A 155 9.94 -2.30 4.13
CA GLU A 155 10.67 -3.42 3.56
C GLU A 155 10.54 -3.38 2.05
N ILE A 156 11.64 -3.59 1.34
CA ILE A 156 11.71 -3.73 -0.12
C ILE A 156 12.45 -5.02 -0.42
N THR A 157 11.77 -6.00 -0.99
CA THR A 157 12.30 -7.34 -1.24
C THR A 157 12.34 -7.61 -2.73
N TYR A 158 13.50 -7.43 -3.35
CA TYR A 158 13.70 -7.69 -4.77
C TYR A 158 13.84 -9.20 -5.02
N GLY A 159 13.17 -9.72 -6.05
CA GLY A 159 13.41 -11.06 -6.60
C GLY A 159 14.49 -11.02 -7.68
N LEU A 160 15.73 -11.38 -7.31
CA LEU A 160 16.89 -11.14 -8.18
C LEU A 160 16.82 -11.94 -9.48
N GLU A 161 16.33 -13.18 -9.45
CA GLU A 161 16.20 -14.02 -10.64
C GLU A 161 15.19 -13.42 -11.63
N ARG A 162 14.05 -12.93 -11.16
CA ARG A 162 13.03 -12.31 -12.00
C ARG A 162 13.53 -11.03 -12.65
N ILE A 163 14.30 -10.23 -11.91
CA ILE A 163 14.95 -9.03 -12.44
C ILE A 163 16.01 -9.42 -13.48
N ALA A 164 16.82 -10.45 -13.21
CA ALA A 164 17.83 -10.93 -14.14
C ALA A 164 17.22 -11.49 -15.44
N ILE A 165 16.12 -12.25 -15.34
CA ILE A 165 15.37 -12.76 -16.48
C ILE A 165 14.89 -11.58 -17.36
N ALA A 166 14.32 -10.54 -16.76
CA ALA A 166 13.85 -9.36 -17.49
C ALA A 166 15.00 -8.58 -18.14
N LEU A 167 16.09 -8.35 -17.42
CA LEU A 167 17.25 -7.59 -17.92
C LEU A 167 18.01 -8.33 -19.03
N GLN A 168 18.08 -9.65 -18.96
CA GLN A 168 18.82 -10.46 -19.92
C GLN A 168 17.95 -11.03 -21.04
N ASN A 169 16.63 -10.78 -20.98
CA ASN A 169 15.64 -11.30 -21.94
C ASN A 169 15.79 -12.83 -22.16
N VAL A 170 15.92 -13.56 -21.06
CA VAL A 170 15.95 -15.03 -21.06
C VAL A 170 14.62 -15.61 -20.58
N THR A 171 14.34 -16.86 -20.88
CA THR A 171 13.03 -17.49 -20.58
C THR A 171 13.10 -18.48 -19.42
N SER A 172 14.28 -18.77 -18.92
CA SER A 172 14.49 -19.71 -17.82
C SER A 172 15.60 -19.19 -16.90
N PHE A 173 15.48 -19.46 -15.61
CA PHE A 173 16.54 -19.19 -14.65
C PHE A 173 17.86 -19.87 -15.03
N ARG A 174 17.82 -21.02 -15.70
CA ARG A 174 19.00 -21.75 -16.13
C ARG A 174 19.90 -20.93 -17.04
N ASP A 175 19.29 -20.08 -17.87
CA ASP A 175 19.98 -19.31 -18.91
C ASP A 175 20.48 -17.95 -18.40
N ILE A 176 20.13 -17.57 -17.16
CA ILE A 176 20.65 -16.33 -16.54
C ILE A 176 22.17 -16.40 -16.49
N LYS A 177 22.85 -15.43 -17.10
CA LYS A 177 24.29 -15.25 -16.96
C LYS A 177 24.61 -14.83 -15.53
N TRP A 178 25.26 -15.73 -14.79
CA TRP A 178 25.78 -15.43 -13.46
C TRP A 178 27.00 -14.53 -13.54
N SER A 179 27.93 -14.91 -14.41
CA SER A 179 29.15 -14.18 -14.78
C SER A 179 29.32 -14.21 -16.29
N ASP A 180 30.47 -13.76 -16.80
CA ASP A 180 30.79 -13.82 -18.22
C ASP A 180 30.92 -15.25 -18.77
N HIS A 181 31.17 -16.22 -17.88
CA HIS A 181 31.52 -17.60 -18.25
C HIS A 181 30.58 -18.66 -17.68
N LEU A 182 29.71 -18.31 -16.73
CA LEU A 182 28.84 -19.24 -16.03
C LEU A 182 27.39 -18.75 -16.07
N THR A 183 26.48 -19.71 -16.21
CA THR A 183 25.04 -19.48 -16.06
C THR A 183 24.60 -19.81 -14.64
N TYR A 184 23.40 -19.37 -14.28
CA TYR A 184 22.73 -19.73 -13.04
C TYR A 184 22.49 -21.26 -12.97
N GLY A 185 22.16 -21.87 -14.12
CA GLY A 185 22.00 -23.31 -14.24
C GLY A 185 23.29 -24.08 -13.92
N ASP A 186 24.44 -23.61 -14.42
CA ASP A 186 25.73 -24.25 -14.11
C ASP A 186 26.03 -24.27 -12.61
N VAL A 187 25.59 -23.24 -11.89
CA VAL A 187 25.87 -23.06 -10.45
C VAL A 187 24.86 -23.77 -9.57
N ASN A 188 23.55 -23.70 -9.89
CA ASN A 188 22.49 -24.03 -8.93
C ASN A 188 21.62 -25.23 -9.35
N LEU A 189 21.64 -25.69 -10.61
CA LEU A 189 20.71 -26.73 -11.10
C LEU A 189 20.83 -28.04 -10.34
N GLN A 190 22.05 -28.53 -10.07
CA GLN A 190 22.26 -29.76 -9.33
C GLN A 190 21.71 -29.67 -7.92
N GLY A 191 21.97 -28.53 -7.24
CA GLY A 191 21.42 -28.27 -5.90
C GLY A 191 19.90 -28.26 -5.89
N GLU A 192 19.26 -27.65 -6.90
CA GLU A 192 17.80 -27.64 -7.06
C GLU A 192 17.25 -29.07 -7.20
N GLN A 193 17.89 -29.92 -8.00
CA GLN A 193 17.48 -31.31 -8.22
C GLN A 193 17.61 -32.15 -6.94
N GLU A 194 18.75 -32.06 -6.26
CA GLU A 194 19.02 -32.83 -5.04
C GLU A 194 18.11 -32.42 -3.89
N HIS A 195 17.90 -31.12 -3.68
CA HIS A 195 17.03 -30.62 -2.64
C HIS A 195 15.54 -30.93 -2.93
N SER A 196 15.10 -30.80 -4.18
CA SER A 196 13.74 -31.22 -4.57
C SER A 196 13.53 -32.70 -4.25
N LYS A 197 14.47 -33.57 -4.63
CA LYS A 197 14.40 -34.99 -4.30
C LYS A 197 14.36 -35.24 -2.79
N TYR A 198 15.17 -34.52 -2.03
CA TYR A 198 15.18 -34.63 -0.57
C TYR A 198 13.83 -34.22 0.02
N TYR A 199 13.31 -33.05 -0.37
CA TYR A 199 12.07 -32.50 0.18
C TYR A 199 10.82 -33.31 -0.17
N PHE A 200 10.71 -33.81 -1.39
CA PHE A 200 9.53 -34.55 -1.85
C PHE A 200 9.61 -36.06 -1.61
N GLU A 201 10.81 -36.65 -1.58
CA GLU A 201 10.94 -38.10 -1.60
C GLU A 201 11.72 -38.68 -0.41
N ALA A 202 12.90 -38.11 -0.08
CA ALA A 202 13.89 -38.78 0.76
C ALA A 202 13.89 -38.36 2.23
N ALA A 203 13.31 -37.20 2.55
CA ALA A 203 13.31 -36.70 3.92
C ALA A 203 12.56 -37.65 4.87
N ASP A 204 13.21 -38.04 5.95
CA ASP A 204 12.67 -38.95 6.96
C ASP A 204 11.72 -38.19 7.89
N VAL A 205 10.45 -38.52 7.81
CA VAL A 205 9.36 -37.81 8.51
C VAL A 205 9.47 -37.95 10.04
N GLU A 206 9.75 -39.16 10.55
CA GLU A 206 9.85 -39.39 12.00
C GLU A 206 10.99 -38.59 12.60
N ARG A 207 12.15 -38.63 11.96
CA ARG A 207 13.33 -37.88 12.38
C ARG A 207 13.12 -36.36 12.32
N LEU A 208 12.41 -35.86 11.31
CA LEU A 208 12.08 -34.43 11.21
C LEU A 208 11.13 -34.00 12.33
N HIS A 209 10.16 -34.82 12.72
CA HIS A 209 9.31 -34.55 13.90
C HIS A 209 10.14 -34.48 15.18
N GLU A 210 11.05 -35.42 15.42
CA GLU A 210 11.97 -35.39 16.56
C GLU A 210 12.86 -34.14 16.56
N MET A 211 13.40 -33.78 15.41
CA MET A 211 14.20 -32.56 15.27
C MET A 211 13.38 -31.31 15.61
N PHE A 212 12.15 -31.21 15.15
CA PHE A 212 11.29 -30.06 15.48
C PHE A 212 11.06 -29.95 16.99
N ILE A 213 10.75 -31.07 17.65
CA ILE A 213 10.55 -31.12 19.13
C ILE A 213 11.81 -30.66 19.85
N ASN A 214 12.99 -31.16 19.44
CA ASN A 214 14.26 -30.78 20.05
C ASN A 214 14.60 -29.30 19.81
N TYR A 215 14.35 -28.76 18.64
CA TYR A 215 14.57 -27.34 18.36
C TYR A 215 13.60 -26.45 19.13
N GLU A 216 12.33 -26.85 19.29
CA GLU A 216 11.36 -26.13 20.12
C GLU A 216 11.82 -26.09 21.58
N ALA A 217 12.31 -27.20 22.11
CA ALA A 217 12.81 -27.30 23.49
C ALA A 217 14.05 -26.40 23.70
N GLU A 218 14.98 -26.41 22.76
CA GLU A 218 16.22 -25.61 22.85
C GLU A 218 15.92 -24.11 22.68
N ALA A 219 14.95 -23.73 21.83
CA ALA A 219 14.50 -22.35 21.73
C ALA A 219 13.97 -21.83 23.08
N LYS A 220 13.18 -22.64 23.79
CA LYS A 220 12.66 -22.31 25.12
C LYS A 220 13.77 -22.19 26.17
N SER A 221 14.67 -23.18 26.22
CA SER A 221 15.81 -23.20 27.12
C SER A 221 16.74 -21.99 26.95
N THR A 222 17.02 -21.58 25.71
CA THR A 222 17.84 -20.41 25.43
C THR A 222 17.13 -19.10 25.81
N LEU A 223 15.82 -19.00 25.61
CA LEU A 223 15.02 -17.84 26.06
C LEU A 223 15.02 -17.69 27.58
N GLU A 224 14.87 -18.78 28.35
CA GLU A 224 14.93 -18.77 29.82
C GLU A 224 16.27 -18.23 30.32
N ARG A 225 17.33 -18.40 29.57
CA ARG A 225 18.67 -17.88 29.87
C ARG A 225 18.92 -16.46 29.34
N GLY A 226 17.94 -15.81 28.70
CA GLY A 226 18.06 -14.48 28.12
C GLY A 226 18.88 -14.42 26.82
N LEU A 227 19.12 -15.56 26.16
CA LEU A 227 19.90 -15.67 24.94
C LEU A 227 19.00 -15.51 23.70
N VAL A 228 18.67 -14.27 23.35
CA VAL A 228 17.64 -13.92 22.34
C VAL A 228 18.02 -14.37 20.94
N LEU A 229 19.27 -14.10 20.47
CA LEU A 229 19.70 -14.49 19.12
C LEU A 229 19.80 -16.01 18.94
N PRO A 230 20.42 -16.78 19.86
CA PRO A 230 20.38 -18.25 19.79
C PRO A 230 18.96 -18.83 19.81
N ALA A 231 18.04 -18.23 20.57
CA ALA A 231 16.65 -18.64 20.56
C ALA A 231 16.00 -18.41 19.18
N HIS A 232 16.28 -17.28 18.55
CA HIS A 232 15.80 -17.01 17.18
C HIS A 232 16.32 -18.02 16.17
N ASP A 233 17.60 -18.44 16.27
CA ASP A 233 18.20 -19.49 15.42
C ASP A 233 17.38 -20.78 15.47
N TYR A 234 16.93 -21.19 16.67
CA TYR A 234 16.09 -22.38 16.83
C TYR A 234 14.67 -22.19 16.33
N VAL A 235 14.12 -20.97 16.40
CA VAL A 235 12.82 -20.64 15.71
C VAL A 235 12.95 -20.83 14.21
N LEU A 236 14.05 -20.39 13.59
CA LEU A 236 14.30 -20.58 12.17
C LEU A 236 14.46 -22.06 11.80
N LYS A 237 15.17 -22.85 12.62
CA LYS A 237 15.27 -24.30 12.44
C LYS A 237 13.91 -24.99 12.54
N CYS A 238 13.06 -24.61 13.51
CA CYS A 238 11.67 -25.08 13.58
C CYS A 238 10.90 -24.75 12.29
N SER A 239 11.02 -23.52 11.80
CA SER A 239 10.34 -23.08 10.57
C SER A 239 10.77 -23.86 9.35
N HIS A 240 12.08 -24.05 9.14
CA HIS A 240 12.58 -24.84 8.01
C HIS A 240 12.16 -26.31 8.11
N THR A 241 12.30 -26.93 9.29
CA THR A 241 11.88 -28.33 9.52
C THR A 241 10.38 -28.52 9.25
N PHE A 242 9.55 -27.58 9.70
CA PHE A 242 8.12 -27.57 9.40
C PHE A 242 7.87 -27.49 7.89
N ASN A 243 8.55 -26.60 7.16
CA ASN A 243 8.38 -26.48 5.70
C ASN A 243 8.74 -27.79 4.98
N VAL A 244 9.78 -28.50 5.42
CA VAL A 244 10.12 -29.81 4.84
C VAL A 244 9.06 -30.86 5.14
N LEU A 245 8.55 -30.93 6.38
CA LEU A 245 7.45 -31.85 6.75
C LEU A 245 6.16 -31.58 5.94
N ASP A 246 5.83 -30.30 5.77
CA ASP A 246 4.67 -29.86 5.00
C ASP A 246 4.79 -30.25 3.51
N THR A 247 5.96 -29.99 2.93
CA THR A 247 6.29 -30.39 1.53
C THR A 247 6.25 -31.92 1.33
N ARG A 248 6.64 -32.70 2.35
CA ARG A 248 6.51 -34.16 2.35
C ARG A 248 5.06 -34.65 2.42
N GLY A 249 4.06 -33.74 2.61
CA GLY A 249 2.68 -34.13 2.85
C GLY A 249 2.45 -34.84 4.20
N ALA A 250 3.38 -34.71 5.13
CA ALA A 250 3.36 -35.40 6.43
C ALA A 250 2.49 -34.69 7.48
N ILE A 251 1.98 -33.50 7.19
CA ILE A 251 1.25 -32.64 8.12
C ILE A 251 -0.19 -32.44 7.65
N GLY A 252 -1.15 -32.87 8.46
CA GLY A 252 -2.57 -32.63 8.25
C GLY A 252 -2.97 -31.17 8.54
N VAL A 253 -4.15 -30.75 8.06
CA VAL A 253 -4.65 -29.36 8.21
C VAL A 253 -4.68 -28.90 9.66
N THR A 254 -5.15 -29.76 10.59
CA THR A 254 -5.21 -29.44 12.02
C THR A 254 -3.83 -29.34 12.65
N GLU A 255 -2.92 -30.23 12.29
CA GLU A 255 -1.53 -30.21 12.76
C GLU A 255 -0.80 -28.97 12.26
N ARG A 256 -1.02 -28.58 11.01
CA ARG A 256 -0.46 -27.37 10.42
C ARG A 256 -0.76 -26.14 11.26
N ALA A 257 -2.02 -25.99 11.69
CA ALA A 257 -2.41 -24.90 12.58
C ALA A 257 -1.68 -24.94 13.95
N ALA A 258 -1.47 -26.16 14.50
CA ALA A 258 -0.72 -26.33 15.76
C ALA A 258 0.75 -25.97 15.61
N TYR A 259 1.41 -26.36 14.52
CA TYR A 259 2.80 -25.99 14.23
C TYR A 259 2.96 -24.45 14.09
N PHE A 260 2.08 -23.80 13.33
CA PHE A 260 2.07 -22.33 13.24
C PHE A 260 1.86 -21.67 14.60
N GLY A 261 0.98 -22.22 15.43
CA GLY A 261 0.77 -21.74 16.81
C GLY A 261 2.04 -21.80 17.65
N LYS A 262 2.78 -22.92 17.60
CA LYS A 262 4.06 -23.11 18.31
C LYS A 262 5.12 -22.12 17.84
N MET A 263 5.35 -22.03 16.52
CA MET A 263 6.33 -21.12 15.95
C MET A 263 6.02 -19.66 16.26
N ARG A 264 4.77 -19.24 16.14
CA ARG A 264 4.31 -17.88 16.49
C ARG A 264 4.53 -17.54 17.96
N ASN A 265 4.26 -18.49 18.86
CA ASN A 265 4.49 -18.28 20.30
C ASN A 265 6.00 -18.12 20.60
N LEU A 266 6.85 -18.92 19.97
CA LEU A 266 8.30 -18.80 20.12
C LEU A 266 8.80 -17.46 19.52
N ALA A 267 8.36 -17.11 18.31
CA ALA A 267 8.72 -15.85 17.67
C ALA A 267 8.30 -14.63 18.50
N ARG A 268 7.12 -14.69 19.12
CA ARG A 268 6.64 -13.67 20.05
C ARG A 268 7.52 -13.55 21.29
N ALA A 269 7.86 -14.67 21.91
CA ALA A 269 8.71 -14.68 23.11
C ALA A 269 10.12 -14.13 22.80
N VAL A 270 10.67 -14.46 21.61
CA VAL A 270 11.94 -13.90 21.11
C VAL A 270 11.80 -12.39 20.93
N ALA A 271 10.74 -11.91 20.26
CA ALA A 271 10.50 -10.50 20.00
C ALA A 271 10.35 -9.68 21.29
N GLU A 272 9.56 -10.17 22.27
CA GLU A 272 9.40 -9.55 23.58
C GLU A 272 10.73 -9.48 24.35
N SER A 273 11.50 -10.57 24.34
CA SER A 273 12.81 -10.62 24.99
C SER A 273 13.81 -9.69 24.33
N TYR A 274 13.78 -9.58 23.00
CA TYR A 274 14.62 -8.64 22.26
C TYR A 274 14.32 -7.19 22.63
N VAL A 275 13.04 -6.79 22.64
CA VAL A 275 12.65 -5.41 23.00
C VAL A 275 13.08 -5.08 24.42
N LYS A 276 12.85 -5.97 25.40
CA LYS A 276 13.31 -5.80 26.79
C LYS A 276 14.84 -5.66 26.89
N GLN A 277 15.59 -6.47 26.13
CA GLN A 277 17.05 -6.37 26.10
C GLN A 277 17.51 -5.01 25.54
N ARG A 278 16.87 -4.52 24.45
CA ARG A 278 17.20 -3.21 23.87
C ARG A 278 16.86 -2.06 24.81
N GLU A 279 15.73 -2.15 25.51
CA GLU A 279 15.30 -1.18 26.52
C GLU A 279 16.28 -1.14 27.70
N ALA A 280 16.69 -2.29 28.23
CA ALA A 280 17.68 -2.38 29.29
C ALA A 280 19.05 -1.79 28.91
N LEU A 281 19.42 -1.82 27.62
CA LEU A 281 20.60 -1.18 27.07
C LEU A 281 20.42 0.33 26.79
N GLY A 282 19.22 0.89 27.05
CA GLY A 282 18.89 2.30 26.77
C GLY A 282 18.82 2.64 25.29
N PHE A 283 18.50 1.67 24.42
CA PHE A 283 18.42 1.86 22.96
C PHE A 283 19.67 2.54 22.38
N PRO A 284 20.84 1.90 22.37
CA PRO A 284 22.12 2.55 22.10
C PRO A 284 22.25 3.13 20.68
N MET A 285 21.33 2.82 19.76
CA MET A 285 21.32 3.39 18.41
C MET A 285 20.40 4.61 18.27
N LEU A 286 19.65 4.97 19.32
CA LEU A 286 18.91 6.24 19.34
C LEU A 286 19.92 7.40 19.41
N ARG A 287 19.93 8.23 18.37
CA ARG A 287 20.66 9.50 18.39
C ARG A 287 19.72 10.62 18.83
N ASP A 288 20.13 11.45 19.79
CA ASP A 288 19.40 12.66 20.16
C ASP A 288 19.23 13.57 18.94
N GLY A 289 18.02 13.69 18.42
CA GLY A 289 17.79 14.53 17.24
C GLY A 289 16.46 14.38 16.50
N SER A 290 15.37 13.94 17.14
CA SER A 290 14.05 14.06 16.52
C SER A 290 13.62 15.54 16.46
N LYS A 291 13.79 16.19 15.32
CA LYS A 291 13.24 17.53 15.06
C LYS A 291 11.72 17.45 15.11
N LYS A 292 11.11 18.05 16.14
CA LYS A 292 9.66 18.31 16.15
C LYS A 292 9.34 19.23 14.96
N LEU A 293 8.39 18.81 14.14
CA LEU A 293 7.86 19.64 13.05
C LEU A 293 7.16 20.86 13.66
N GLU A 294 7.72 22.05 13.45
CA GLU A 294 7.08 23.29 13.83
C GLU A 294 5.97 23.65 12.84
N VAL A 295 4.76 23.81 13.37
CA VAL A 295 3.59 24.28 12.61
C VAL A 295 3.61 25.80 12.56
N GLY A 296 4.12 26.35 11.47
CA GLY A 296 4.08 27.80 11.24
C GLY A 296 2.67 28.29 10.88
N LYS A 297 2.09 29.19 11.68
CA LYS A 297 0.84 29.88 11.34
C LYS A 297 1.09 30.89 10.21
N ARG A 298 0.56 30.65 9.02
CA ARG A 298 0.54 31.62 7.92
C ARG A 298 -0.86 32.20 7.75
N LYS A 299 -0.94 33.56 7.47
CA LYS A 299 -2.20 34.26 7.23
C LYS A 299 -2.81 33.78 5.90
N VAL A 300 -4.08 33.38 5.93
CA VAL A 300 -4.89 33.05 4.77
C VAL A 300 -5.63 34.30 4.30
N THR A 301 -5.65 34.55 2.98
CA THR A 301 -6.38 35.70 2.41
C THR A 301 -7.87 35.35 2.27
N PRO A 302 -8.81 36.11 2.87
CA PRO A 302 -10.23 35.84 2.73
C PRO A 302 -10.73 36.07 1.30
N THR A 303 -11.67 35.25 0.82
CA THR A 303 -12.41 35.49 -0.42
C THR A 303 -13.63 36.40 -0.15
N THR A 304 -14.07 37.16 -1.16
CA THR A 304 -15.23 38.09 -1.04
C THR A 304 -16.48 37.61 -1.76
N LYS A 305 -16.37 36.56 -2.58
CA LYS A 305 -17.47 35.98 -3.37
C LYS A 305 -17.44 34.44 -3.27
N PRO A 306 -18.56 33.77 -3.62
CA PRO A 306 -18.57 32.31 -3.69
C PRO A 306 -17.56 31.78 -4.70
N GLU A 307 -16.73 30.81 -4.28
CA GLU A 307 -15.65 30.23 -5.08
C GLU A 307 -15.76 28.70 -5.15
N THR A 308 -15.03 28.11 -6.06
CA THR A 308 -14.90 26.64 -6.13
C THR A 308 -13.90 26.17 -5.09
N LEU A 309 -14.26 25.17 -4.29
CA LEU A 309 -13.38 24.43 -3.39
C LEU A 309 -12.78 23.25 -4.12
N LEU A 310 -11.47 23.05 -3.98
CA LEU A 310 -10.72 21.87 -4.37
C LEU A 310 -10.02 21.29 -3.15
N LEU A 311 -10.22 20.00 -2.91
CA LEU A 311 -9.37 19.16 -2.06
C LEU A 311 -8.87 17.99 -2.91
N GLU A 312 -7.56 17.83 -3.08
CA GLU A 312 -6.94 16.62 -3.60
C GLU A 312 -6.11 15.97 -2.50
N ILE A 313 -6.41 14.73 -2.19
CA ILE A 313 -5.66 13.87 -1.27
C ILE A 313 -4.75 13.02 -2.14
N GLY A 314 -3.46 13.35 -2.16
CA GLY A 314 -2.45 12.62 -2.92
C GLY A 314 -1.87 11.49 -2.09
N VAL A 315 -1.90 10.29 -2.64
CA VAL A 315 -1.52 9.04 -1.96
C VAL A 315 -0.59 8.20 -2.83
N GLU A 316 0.02 7.19 -2.23
CA GLU A 316 0.57 6.09 -3.00
C GLU A 316 -0.57 5.20 -3.50
N GLU A 317 -0.29 4.30 -4.43
CA GLU A 317 -1.29 3.54 -5.16
C GLU A 317 -2.30 2.82 -4.23
N LEU A 318 -3.55 3.29 -4.26
CA LEU A 318 -4.66 2.68 -3.52
C LEU A 318 -5.13 1.38 -4.19
N PRO A 319 -5.54 0.39 -3.40
CA PRO A 319 -6.34 -0.73 -3.90
C PRO A 319 -7.59 -0.27 -4.65
N SER A 320 -8.00 -1.01 -5.69
CA SER A 320 -9.17 -0.65 -6.50
C SER A 320 -10.45 -0.47 -5.68
N ALA A 321 -10.70 -1.37 -4.73
CA ALA A 321 -11.85 -1.28 -3.84
C ALA A 321 -11.80 -0.04 -2.92
N ASP A 322 -10.61 0.35 -2.48
CA ASP A 322 -10.41 1.53 -1.63
C ASP A 322 -10.60 2.83 -2.40
N VAL A 323 -10.25 2.85 -3.70
CA VAL A 323 -10.56 3.99 -4.59
C VAL A 323 -12.06 4.23 -4.65
N GLU A 324 -12.86 3.17 -4.87
CA GLU A 324 -14.32 3.26 -4.95
C GLU A 324 -14.95 3.64 -3.60
N SER A 325 -14.49 3.03 -2.52
CA SER A 325 -14.93 3.30 -1.16
C SER A 325 -14.68 4.76 -0.77
N ALA A 326 -13.49 5.30 -1.03
CA ALA A 326 -13.15 6.68 -0.73
C ALA A 326 -14.03 7.67 -1.51
N VAL A 327 -14.34 7.39 -2.77
CA VAL A 327 -15.25 8.21 -3.59
C VAL A 327 -16.67 8.20 -3.01
N ALA A 328 -17.18 7.03 -2.64
CA ALA A 328 -18.52 6.89 -2.07
C ALA A 328 -18.63 7.65 -0.74
N GLN A 329 -17.68 7.45 0.16
CA GLN A 329 -17.66 8.11 1.46
C GLN A 329 -17.57 9.64 1.35
N LEU A 330 -16.69 10.17 0.50
CA LEU A 330 -16.58 11.62 0.33
C LEU A 330 -17.81 12.25 -0.27
N ARG A 331 -18.52 11.57 -1.20
CA ARG A 331 -19.79 12.05 -1.75
C ARG A 331 -20.86 12.22 -0.67
N GLU A 332 -20.85 11.38 0.35
CA GLU A 332 -21.79 11.44 1.46
C GLU A 332 -21.35 12.42 2.54
N VAL A 333 -20.10 12.35 2.97
CA VAL A 333 -19.57 13.07 4.14
C VAL A 333 -19.38 14.56 3.85
N ALA A 334 -18.87 14.92 2.66
CA ALA A 334 -18.50 16.30 2.37
C ALA A 334 -19.68 17.29 2.43
N PRO A 335 -20.86 17.01 1.83
CA PRO A 335 -22.02 17.90 1.94
C PRO A 335 -22.52 18.06 3.38
N LYS A 336 -22.54 16.96 4.16
CA LYS A 336 -22.97 16.98 5.56
C LYS A 336 -22.08 17.89 6.41
N MET A 337 -20.77 17.69 6.31
CA MET A 337 -19.80 18.46 7.10
C MET A 337 -19.80 19.94 6.74
N LEU A 338 -20.01 20.30 5.46
CA LEU A 338 -20.15 21.69 5.03
C LEU A 338 -21.43 22.32 5.57
N ALA A 339 -22.56 21.61 5.53
CA ALA A 339 -23.83 22.09 6.08
C ALA A 339 -23.75 22.31 7.59
N GLU A 340 -23.17 21.36 8.34
CA GLU A 340 -22.92 21.48 9.78
C GLU A 340 -22.01 22.68 10.10
N SER A 341 -21.07 22.97 9.17
CA SER A 341 -20.19 24.14 9.25
C SER A 341 -20.81 25.42 8.70
N ARG A 342 -22.09 25.44 8.38
CA ARG A 342 -22.82 26.59 7.81
C ARG A 342 -22.18 27.15 6.52
N LEU A 343 -21.57 26.28 5.72
CA LEU A 343 -21.00 26.63 4.42
C LEU A 343 -21.93 26.15 3.30
N SER A 344 -22.84 27.01 2.85
CA SER A 344 -23.68 26.70 1.68
C SER A 344 -22.81 26.57 0.43
N HIS A 345 -23.19 25.66 -0.45
CA HIS A 345 -22.42 25.30 -1.63
C HIS A 345 -23.32 24.85 -2.79
N GLY A 346 -22.76 24.73 -3.97
CA GLY A 346 -23.39 24.16 -5.15
C GLY A 346 -23.05 22.67 -5.36
N GLU A 347 -22.86 22.28 -6.61
CA GLU A 347 -22.60 20.90 -7.02
C GLU A 347 -21.33 20.33 -6.38
N VAL A 348 -21.42 19.08 -5.89
CA VAL A 348 -20.30 18.30 -5.32
C VAL A 348 -19.91 17.21 -6.30
N LYS A 349 -18.63 17.18 -6.69
CA LYS A 349 -18.06 16.12 -7.53
C LYS A 349 -16.88 15.49 -6.82
N VAL A 350 -16.83 14.17 -6.84
CA VAL A 350 -15.70 13.39 -6.32
C VAL A 350 -15.14 12.53 -7.44
N PHE A 351 -13.84 12.59 -7.61
CA PHE A 351 -13.07 11.85 -8.61
C PHE A 351 -11.94 11.10 -7.93
N ALA A 352 -11.47 10.01 -8.53
CA ALA A 352 -10.30 9.31 -8.04
C ALA A 352 -9.51 8.60 -9.15
N THR A 353 -8.23 8.44 -8.86
CA THR A 353 -7.30 7.52 -9.55
C THR A 353 -6.61 6.67 -8.48
N PRO A 354 -5.78 5.67 -8.81
CA PRO A 354 -5.03 4.94 -7.79
C PRO A 354 -4.18 5.86 -6.89
N ARG A 355 -3.75 7.04 -7.37
CA ARG A 355 -2.84 7.91 -6.63
C ARG A 355 -3.44 9.19 -6.07
N ARG A 356 -4.73 9.43 -6.25
CA ARG A 356 -5.40 10.60 -5.69
C ARG A 356 -6.90 10.41 -5.52
N VAL A 357 -7.44 11.05 -4.49
CA VAL A 357 -8.88 11.23 -4.31
C VAL A 357 -9.15 12.74 -4.28
N SER A 358 -10.07 13.21 -5.13
CA SER A 358 -10.27 14.64 -5.36
C SER A 358 -11.73 15.02 -5.17
N LEU A 359 -11.97 16.07 -4.39
CA LEU A 359 -13.27 16.65 -4.12
C LEU A 359 -13.31 18.05 -4.74
N LEU A 360 -14.29 18.30 -5.58
CA LEU A 360 -14.52 19.59 -6.22
C LEU A 360 -15.95 20.06 -5.91
N ILE A 361 -16.07 21.23 -5.26
CA ILE A 361 -17.35 21.76 -4.82
C ILE A 361 -17.52 23.17 -5.37
N LYS A 362 -18.59 23.37 -6.14
CA LYS A 362 -18.90 24.68 -6.76
C LYS A 362 -19.56 25.63 -5.77
N LYS A 363 -19.32 26.93 -5.94
CA LYS A 363 -20.05 28.01 -5.27
C LYS A 363 -20.07 27.89 -3.73
N VAL A 364 -18.95 27.55 -3.11
CA VAL A 364 -18.85 27.62 -1.64
C VAL A 364 -18.85 29.09 -1.24
N ILE A 365 -19.74 29.49 -0.32
CA ILE A 365 -19.86 30.88 0.13
C ILE A 365 -18.57 31.41 0.72
N ALA A 366 -18.32 32.71 0.61
CA ALA A 366 -17.10 33.35 1.09
C ALA A 366 -16.98 33.40 2.61
N ARG A 367 -18.12 33.38 3.31
CA ARG A 367 -18.20 33.50 4.77
C ARG A 367 -19.44 32.79 5.28
N GLN A 368 -19.35 32.22 6.50
CA GLN A 368 -20.53 31.70 7.22
C GLN A 368 -21.57 32.81 7.44
N PRO A 369 -22.88 32.50 7.37
CA PRO A 369 -23.90 33.42 7.83
C PRO A 369 -23.78 33.65 9.33
N ASP A 370 -24.06 34.87 9.76
CA ASP A 370 -24.22 35.17 11.18
C ASP A 370 -25.48 34.43 11.70
N ILE A 371 -25.39 33.93 12.92
CA ILE A 371 -26.56 33.31 13.58
C ILE A 371 -26.81 33.95 14.94
N GLU A 372 -28.08 33.96 15.30
CA GLU A 372 -28.48 34.31 16.64
C GLU A 372 -28.73 33.02 17.43
N LYS A 373 -27.97 32.82 18.50
CA LYS A 373 -28.21 31.73 19.45
C LYS A 373 -29.01 32.24 20.62
N VAL A 374 -30.16 31.63 20.81
CA VAL A 374 -31.00 31.86 22.00
C VAL A 374 -30.52 30.91 23.10
N LEU A 375 -29.88 31.43 24.11
CA LEU A 375 -29.32 30.67 25.23
C LEU A 375 -30.29 30.80 26.42
N LYS A 376 -30.81 29.65 26.87
CA LYS A 376 -31.72 29.57 28.02
C LYS A 376 -30.95 29.89 29.31
N GLY A 377 -31.51 30.76 30.13
CA GLY A 377 -30.98 31.16 31.41
C GLY A 377 -31.90 30.77 32.58
N PRO A 378 -31.84 31.45 33.70
CA PRO A 378 -32.69 31.19 34.86
C PRO A 378 -34.15 31.49 34.57
N SER A 379 -35.05 30.93 35.37
CA SER A 379 -36.48 31.27 35.31
C SER A 379 -36.69 32.77 35.58
N VAL A 380 -37.74 33.33 35.01
CA VAL A 380 -38.06 34.77 35.15
C VAL A 380 -38.15 35.19 36.63
N ASP A 381 -38.77 34.33 37.48
CA ASP A 381 -38.94 34.58 38.92
C ASP A 381 -37.63 34.58 39.73
N ARG A 382 -36.59 33.92 39.17
CA ARG A 382 -35.24 33.96 39.74
C ARG A 382 -34.39 35.07 39.15
N ALA A 383 -34.68 35.50 37.93
CA ALA A 383 -33.94 36.48 37.19
C ALA A 383 -34.32 37.94 37.53
N TYR A 384 -35.54 38.15 37.96
CA TYR A 384 -36.04 39.50 38.31
C TYR A 384 -36.67 39.47 39.70
N ASP A 385 -36.52 40.57 40.43
CA ASP A 385 -37.21 40.78 41.71
C ASP A 385 -38.68 41.18 41.48
N PRO A 386 -39.53 41.27 42.53
CA PRO A 386 -40.92 41.73 42.41
C PRO A 386 -41.09 43.13 41.81
N ASN A 387 -40.05 43.97 41.85
CA ASN A 387 -40.04 45.33 41.29
C ASN A 387 -39.54 45.34 39.82
N GLY A 388 -39.20 44.19 39.27
CA GLY A 388 -38.71 44.07 37.90
C GLY A 388 -37.21 44.32 37.70
N ASN A 389 -36.42 44.47 38.79
CA ASN A 389 -34.99 44.67 38.68
C ASN A 389 -34.22 43.32 38.52
N PRO A 390 -33.13 43.32 37.71
CA PRO A 390 -32.36 42.12 37.50
C PRO A 390 -31.60 41.69 38.79
N THR A 391 -31.84 40.44 39.18
CA THR A 391 -31.14 39.78 40.30
C THR A 391 -29.70 39.44 39.97
N PRO A 392 -28.86 39.10 40.96
CA PRO A 392 -27.50 38.58 40.71
C PRO A 392 -27.49 37.37 39.77
N ALA A 393 -28.58 36.59 39.70
CA ALA A 393 -28.68 35.45 38.79
C ALA A 393 -28.80 35.90 37.32
N ALA A 394 -29.61 36.95 37.04
CA ALA A 394 -29.70 37.53 35.69
C ALA A 394 -28.39 38.25 35.29
N GLN A 395 -27.78 38.98 36.22
CA GLN A 395 -26.51 39.68 35.99
C GLN A 395 -25.38 38.69 35.71
N GLY A 396 -25.28 37.64 36.52
CA GLY A 396 -24.28 36.56 36.31
C GLY A 396 -24.48 35.82 35.00
N PHE A 397 -25.71 35.54 34.63
CA PHE A 397 -26.02 34.91 33.35
C PHE A 397 -25.65 35.79 32.16
N ALA A 398 -26.06 37.10 32.17
CA ALA A 398 -25.73 38.05 31.11
C ALA A 398 -24.22 38.21 30.96
N LYS A 399 -23.48 38.39 32.09
CA LYS A 399 -22.03 38.50 32.12
C LYS A 399 -21.36 37.23 31.60
N GLY A 400 -21.84 36.06 31.98
CA GLY A 400 -21.32 34.75 31.52
C GLY A 400 -21.57 34.47 30.04
N LYS A 401 -22.53 35.22 29.43
CA LYS A 401 -22.83 35.13 27.99
C LYS A 401 -22.32 36.35 27.19
N GLY A 402 -21.66 37.28 27.83
CA GLY A 402 -21.08 38.45 27.17
C GLY A 402 -22.12 39.45 26.63
N VAL A 403 -23.31 39.52 27.22
CA VAL A 403 -24.38 40.41 26.78
C VAL A 403 -24.76 41.38 27.90
N PRO A 404 -25.26 42.59 27.56
CA PRO A 404 -25.81 43.51 28.56
C PRO A 404 -27.04 42.88 29.25
N VAL A 405 -27.21 43.11 30.55
CA VAL A 405 -28.36 42.53 31.29
C VAL A 405 -29.70 43.04 30.79
N GLU A 406 -29.73 44.28 30.26
CA GLU A 406 -30.89 44.94 29.66
C GLU A 406 -31.33 44.28 28.33
N SER A 407 -30.42 43.55 27.67
CA SER A 407 -30.70 42.84 26.41
C SER A 407 -31.33 41.46 26.63
N LEU A 408 -31.46 41.01 27.87
CA LEU A 408 -32.08 39.73 28.18
C LEU A 408 -33.58 39.81 27.84
N GLN A 409 -34.09 38.75 27.17
CA GLN A 409 -35.50 38.63 26.78
C GLN A 409 -36.19 37.57 27.64
N LYS A 410 -37.49 37.81 27.94
CA LYS A 410 -38.34 36.82 28.58
C LYS A 410 -38.98 35.94 27.49
N ARG A 411 -38.83 34.63 27.54
CA ARG A 411 -39.45 33.69 26.59
C ARG A 411 -40.01 32.48 27.32
N GLU A 412 -41.13 32.02 26.87
CA GLU A 412 -41.70 30.74 27.27
C GLU A 412 -40.96 29.61 26.56
N MET A 413 -40.39 28.69 27.31
CA MET A 413 -39.63 27.53 26.83
C MET A 413 -39.86 26.36 27.77
N ASP A 414 -40.07 25.17 27.20
CA ASP A 414 -40.22 23.92 27.96
C ASP A 414 -41.30 24.00 29.09
N GLY A 415 -42.40 24.70 28.84
CA GLY A 415 -43.52 24.84 29.78
C GLY A 415 -43.28 25.81 30.95
N GLY A 416 -42.26 26.69 30.89
CA GLY A 416 -41.96 27.72 31.88
C GLY A 416 -41.42 29.00 31.25
N ASN A 417 -41.50 30.10 32.02
CA ASN A 417 -40.98 31.41 31.62
C ASN A 417 -39.49 31.54 32.02
N TYR A 418 -38.62 31.66 31.04
CA TYR A 418 -37.17 31.79 31.24
C TYR A 418 -36.64 33.11 30.66
N VAL A 419 -35.56 33.56 31.24
CA VAL A 419 -34.76 34.62 30.65
C VAL A 419 -33.80 34.00 29.65
N VAL A 420 -33.73 34.62 28.47
CA VAL A 420 -32.82 34.14 27.39
C VAL A 420 -31.84 35.26 26.99
N ALA A 421 -30.65 34.90 26.71
CA ALA A 421 -29.67 35.74 26.04
C ALA A 421 -29.65 35.41 24.55
N VAL A 422 -29.83 36.44 23.72
CA VAL A 422 -29.67 36.31 22.26
C VAL A 422 -28.21 36.72 21.96
N VAL A 423 -27.37 35.74 21.66
CA VAL A 423 -25.97 35.96 21.34
C VAL A 423 -25.79 35.87 19.83
N ARG A 424 -25.30 36.96 19.22
CA ARG A 424 -24.97 36.97 17.80
C ARG A 424 -23.58 36.35 17.61
N GLU A 425 -23.53 35.20 16.98
CA GLU A 425 -22.28 34.57 16.55
C GLU A 425 -21.97 35.04 15.13
N VAL A 426 -20.91 35.85 15.03
CA VAL A 426 -20.46 36.39 13.74
C VAL A 426 -19.82 35.29 12.93
N GLY A 427 -20.28 35.07 11.69
CA GLY A 427 -19.75 34.04 10.81
C GLY A 427 -18.26 34.27 10.49
N LYS A 428 -17.51 33.20 10.39
CA LYS A 428 -16.10 33.23 10.02
C LYS A 428 -15.90 33.18 8.50
N PRO A 429 -14.77 33.68 7.97
CA PRO A 429 -14.38 33.47 6.58
C PRO A 429 -14.30 31.97 6.26
N SER A 430 -14.81 31.56 5.08
CA SER A 430 -14.84 30.15 4.70
C SER A 430 -13.45 29.53 4.61
N SER A 431 -12.44 30.29 4.25
CA SER A 431 -11.03 29.84 4.25
C SER A 431 -10.53 29.42 5.64
N GLU A 432 -10.97 30.12 6.70
CA GLU A 432 -10.64 29.78 8.09
C GLU A 432 -11.36 28.52 8.53
N VAL A 433 -12.67 28.44 8.26
CA VAL A 433 -13.47 27.25 8.59
C VAL A 433 -12.96 26.00 7.86
N LEU A 434 -12.63 26.14 6.58
CA LEU A 434 -12.12 25.02 5.77
C LEU A 434 -10.73 24.55 6.23
N SER A 435 -9.89 25.44 6.77
CA SER A 435 -8.59 25.04 7.34
C SER A 435 -8.74 24.02 8.48
N ASP A 436 -9.80 24.12 9.28
CA ASP A 436 -10.12 23.18 10.36
C ASP A 436 -10.98 21.99 9.90
N LEU A 437 -11.79 22.17 8.84
CA LEU A 437 -12.75 21.19 8.35
C LEU A 437 -12.09 20.14 7.44
N LEU A 438 -11.21 20.54 6.53
CA LEU A 438 -10.62 19.65 5.54
C LEU A 438 -9.80 18.50 6.18
N PRO A 439 -8.96 18.75 7.21
CA PRO A 439 -8.31 17.64 7.93
C PRO A 439 -9.30 16.63 8.52
N LYS A 440 -10.40 17.12 9.08
CA LYS A 440 -11.46 16.26 9.64
C LYS A 440 -12.17 15.47 8.55
N MET A 441 -12.35 16.05 7.38
CA MET A 441 -12.95 15.40 6.22
C MET A 441 -12.05 14.27 5.69
N ILE A 442 -10.73 14.49 5.62
CA ILE A 442 -9.76 13.42 5.29
C ILE A 442 -9.82 12.32 6.34
N ALA A 443 -9.84 12.67 7.63
CA ALA A 443 -9.90 11.71 8.74
C ALA A 443 -11.21 10.90 8.80
N ALA A 444 -12.28 11.39 8.18
CA ALA A 444 -13.57 10.72 8.13
C ALA A 444 -13.61 9.54 7.13
N ILE A 445 -12.67 9.51 6.16
CA ILE A 445 -12.56 8.38 5.22
C ILE A 445 -11.99 7.18 5.97
N LYS A 446 -12.71 6.04 5.93
CA LYS A 446 -12.31 4.80 6.59
C LYS A 446 -12.13 3.69 5.58
N PHE A 447 -11.17 2.82 5.84
CA PHE A 447 -10.87 1.65 5.02
C PHE A 447 -10.91 0.39 5.87
N GLU A 448 -11.24 -0.73 5.27
CA GLU A 448 -11.26 -2.03 5.94
C GLU A 448 -9.85 -2.40 6.45
N LYS A 449 -8.85 -2.17 5.58
CA LYS A 449 -7.44 -2.29 5.95
C LYS A 449 -6.78 -0.93 5.85
N ALA A 450 -6.11 -0.53 6.91
CA ALA A 450 -5.40 0.74 6.99
C ALA A 450 -4.04 0.55 7.64
N MET A 451 -3.07 1.35 7.22
CA MET A 451 -1.70 1.31 7.71
C MET A 451 -1.25 2.64 8.28
N ARG A 452 -0.33 2.57 9.24
CA ARG A 452 0.51 3.69 9.66
C ARG A 452 1.79 3.67 8.83
N TRP A 453 2.40 4.84 8.61
CA TRP A 453 3.66 4.93 7.83
C TRP A 453 4.67 5.91 8.43
N ASN A 454 4.25 6.83 9.31
CA ASN A 454 5.14 7.80 9.92
C ASN A 454 4.76 8.10 11.38
N VAL A 455 5.52 8.98 12.01
CA VAL A 455 5.37 9.36 13.44
C VAL A 455 4.07 10.09 13.78
N SER A 456 3.23 10.46 12.80
CA SER A 456 1.93 11.11 13.07
C SER A 456 0.92 10.17 13.71
N GLY A 457 1.11 8.86 13.60
CA GLY A 457 0.16 7.84 14.06
C GLY A 457 -1.15 7.76 13.26
N VAL A 458 -1.29 8.59 12.21
CA VAL A 458 -2.46 8.56 11.33
C VAL A 458 -2.48 7.25 10.55
N SER A 459 -3.66 6.64 10.47
CA SER A 459 -3.91 5.47 9.62
C SER A 459 -4.70 5.86 8.38
N PHE A 460 -4.28 5.34 7.22
CA PHE A 460 -4.97 5.47 5.93
C PHE A 460 -4.72 4.19 5.11
N SER A 461 -5.44 4.01 4.00
CA SER A 461 -5.23 2.81 3.16
C SER A 461 -3.78 2.71 2.66
N ARG A 462 -3.23 3.81 2.17
CA ARG A 462 -1.83 3.93 1.73
C ARG A 462 -1.28 5.30 2.14
N PRO A 463 0.04 5.51 2.18
CA PRO A 463 0.66 6.75 2.66
C PRO A 463 0.21 7.99 1.89
N LEU A 464 -0.16 9.06 2.60
CA LEU A 464 -0.38 10.38 2.01
C LEU A 464 0.96 11.02 1.66
N ARG A 465 1.06 11.60 0.46
CA ARG A 465 2.30 12.22 -0.05
C ARG A 465 2.17 13.68 -0.42
N TRP A 466 0.99 14.14 -0.81
CA TRP A 466 0.72 15.56 -1.07
C TRP A 466 -0.75 15.89 -0.83
N ILE A 467 -1.04 17.15 -0.58
CA ILE A 467 -2.40 17.67 -0.44
C ILE A 467 -2.52 18.95 -1.25
N VAL A 468 -3.49 19.00 -2.18
CA VAL A 468 -3.90 20.26 -2.80
C VAL A 468 -5.20 20.70 -2.14
N ALA A 469 -5.21 21.92 -1.56
CA ALA A 469 -6.39 22.50 -0.95
C ALA A 469 -6.52 23.97 -1.35
N MET A 470 -7.58 24.29 -2.10
CA MET A 470 -7.77 25.63 -2.66
C MET A 470 -9.22 26.06 -2.61
N LEU A 471 -9.45 27.35 -2.32
CA LEU A 471 -10.74 28.03 -2.51
C LEU A 471 -10.55 29.12 -3.58
N GLY A 472 -11.10 28.89 -4.78
CA GLY A 472 -10.76 29.68 -5.96
C GLY A 472 -9.27 29.57 -6.31
N SER A 473 -8.54 30.68 -6.26
CA SER A 473 -7.08 30.73 -6.45
C SER A 473 -6.28 30.71 -5.14
N ASN A 474 -6.95 30.78 -3.99
CA ASN A 474 -6.31 30.87 -2.69
C ASN A 474 -6.07 29.48 -2.11
N VAL A 475 -4.86 29.23 -1.60
CA VAL A 475 -4.52 27.99 -0.91
C VAL A 475 -5.10 28.03 0.51
N ILE A 476 -5.76 26.95 0.91
CA ILE A 476 -6.21 26.72 2.27
C ILE A 476 -5.10 25.94 2.98
N LEU A 477 -4.52 26.55 4.01
CA LEU A 477 -3.36 26.02 4.71
C LEU A 477 -3.76 25.19 5.91
N PHE A 478 -3.32 23.94 5.93
CA PHE A 478 -3.37 23.02 7.08
C PHE A 478 -2.27 21.95 6.93
N ASP A 479 -2.08 21.18 7.97
CA ASP A 479 -1.23 19.98 8.00
C ASP A 479 -2.09 18.75 8.34
N TYR A 480 -1.84 17.65 7.65
CA TYR A 480 -2.47 16.36 7.97
C TYR A 480 -1.47 15.24 7.73
N ALA A 481 -1.27 14.39 8.74
CA ALA A 481 -0.31 13.28 8.70
C ALA A 481 1.14 13.69 8.34
N GLY A 482 1.56 14.92 8.74
CA GLY A 482 2.87 15.48 8.42
C GLY A 482 2.99 16.03 6.99
N VAL A 483 1.89 16.05 6.22
CA VAL A 483 1.83 16.60 4.86
C VAL A 483 1.16 17.96 4.88
N LYS A 484 1.87 18.98 4.42
CA LYS A 484 1.33 20.35 4.31
C LYS A 484 0.51 20.50 3.04
N SER A 485 -0.68 21.11 3.17
CA SER A 485 -1.48 21.48 2.02
C SER A 485 -0.82 22.55 1.16
N GLY A 486 -1.12 22.53 -0.13
CA GLY A 486 -0.55 23.48 -1.10
C GLY A 486 -1.39 23.54 -2.38
N ASN A 487 -0.73 23.87 -3.47
CA ASN A 487 -1.32 23.93 -4.82
C ASN A 487 -0.54 23.12 -5.86
N ALA A 488 0.28 22.17 -5.43
CA ALA A 488 1.05 21.31 -6.32
C ALA A 488 0.53 19.87 -6.25
N SER A 489 -0.04 19.41 -7.33
CA SER A 489 -0.36 18.00 -7.60
C SER A 489 0.87 17.27 -8.17
N ARG A 490 0.75 15.97 -8.45
CA ARG A 490 1.80 15.13 -9.03
C ARG A 490 1.39 14.56 -10.38
N GLY A 491 2.34 14.46 -11.29
CA GLY A 491 2.20 13.84 -12.60
C GLY A 491 2.26 12.32 -12.56
N LEU A 492 2.18 11.70 -13.73
CA LEU A 492 2.24 10.25 -13.91
C LEU A 492 3.54 9.67 -13.34
N ARG A 493 3.44 8.54 -12.64
CA ARG A 493 4.59 7.82 -12.07
C ARG A 493 5.62 7.41 -13.13
N PRO A 494 5.27 6.86 -14.30
CA PRO A 494 6.25 6.54 -15.34
C PRO A 494 7.08 7.72 -15.84
N LEU A 495 6.58 8.94 -15.65
CA LEU A 495 7.27 10.18 -15.99
C LEU A 495 8.04 10.81 -14.81
N GLY A 496 8.24 10.07 -13.70
CA GLY A 496 8.95 10.54 -12.51
C GLY A 496 8.09 11.42 -11.59
N SER A 497 6.76 11.34 -11.69
CA SER A 497 5.81 12.08 -10.82
C SER A 497 6.09 13.58 -10.74
N PRO A 498 6.27 14.32 -11.84
CA PRO A 498 6.62 15.73 -11.80
C PRO A 498 5.57 16.55 -11.07
N ALA A 499 5.98 17.63 -10.39
CA ALA A 499 5.06 18.54 -9.74
C ALA A 499 4.21 19.30 -10.76
N ILE A 500 2.89 19.33 -10.56
CA ILE A 500 1.92 20.03 -11.42
C ILE A 500 1.29 21.15 -10.60
N LYS A 501 1.63 22.40 -10.93
CA LYS A 501 1.08 23.57 -10.24
C LYS A 501 -0.36 23.84 -10.68
N ILE A 502 -1.28 23.85 -9.74
CA ILE A 502 -2.69 24.21 -9.92
C ILE A 502 -2.82 25.71 -9.70
N LYS A 503 -3.32 26.46 -10.70
CA LYS A 503 -3.49 27.91 -10.63
C LYS A 503 -4.74 28.31 -9.85
N SER A 504 -5.83 27.56 -10.03
CA SER A 504 -7.09 27.72 -9.33
C SER A 504 -7.88 26.43 -9.31
N ALA A 505 -8.81 26.28 -8.37
CA ALA A 505 -9.71 25.14 -8.27
C ALA A 505 -10.50 24.89 -9.59
N ASP A 506 -10.89 25.93 -10.31
CA ASP A 506 -11.63 25.82 -11.56
C ASP A 506 -10.80 25.28 -12.71
N THR A 507 -9.48 25.46 -12.68
CA THR A 507 -8.57 24.98 -13.73
C THR A 507 -8.09 23.55 -13.50
N TYR A 508 -8.40 22.94 -12.36
CA TYR A 508 -7.87 21.66 -11.92
C TYR A 508 -8.03 20.54 -12.96
N LEU A 509 -9.27 20.26 -13.38
CA LEU A 509 -9.55 19.20 -14.37
C LEU A 509 -8.80 19.39 -15.69
N LYS A 510 -8.76 20.65 -16.18
CA LYS A 510 -8.04 20.98 -17.40
C LYS A 510 -6.53 20.77 -17.24
N THR A 511 -6.00 21.14 -16.10
CA THR A 511 -4.57 21.03 -15.79
C THR A 511 -4.13 19.56 -15.72
N LEU A 512 -4.89 18.68 -15.07
CA LEU A 512 -4.59 17.26 -15.02
C LEU A 512 -4.71 16.58 -16.39
N ARG A 513 -5.73 16.92 -17.19
CA ARG A 513 -5.85 16.39 -18.56
C ARG A 513 -4.69 16.81 -19.46
N ALA A 514 -4.20 18.02 -19.30
CA ALA A 514 -3.00 18.48 -20.03
C ALA A 514 -1.75 17.67 -19.62
N ALA A 515 -1.71 17.16 -18.39
CA ALA A 515 -0.69 16.26 -17.87
C ALA A 515 -0.99 14.77 -18.16
N LYS A 516 -1.96 14.47 -19.05
CA LYS A 516 -2.36 13.11 -19.45
C LYS A 516 -2.98 12.28 -18.31
N ILE A 517 -3.60 12.92 -17.32
CA ILE A 517 -4.29 12.24 -16.22
C ILE A 517 -5.81 12.42 -16.38
N GLU A 518 -6.53 11.32 -16.58
CA GLU A 518 -8.00 11.33 -16.55
C GLU A 518 -8.49 10.87 -15.17
N ILE A 519 -8.99 11.80 -14.37
CA ILE A 519 -9.44 11.51 -13.00
C ILE A 519 -10.88 11.03 -12.91
N ASP A 520 -11.65 11.20 -13.97
CA ASP A 520 -13.03 10.73 -14.06
C ASP A 520 -13.02 9.23 -14.38
N SER A 521 -13.33 8.40 -13.39
CA SER A 521 -13.30 6.93 -13.53
C SER A 521 -14.25 6.42 -14.61
N ALA A 522 -15.43 7.04 -14.77
CA ALA A 522 -16.38 6.64 -15.81
C ALA A 522 -15.81 6.89 -17.22
N LYS A 523 -15.15 8.04 -17.44
CA LYS A 523 -14.49 8.34 -18.73
C LYS A 523 -13.30 7.46 -18.97
N ARG A 524 -12.50 7.21 -17.92
CA ARG A 524 -11.32 6.35 -17.99
C ARG A 524 -11.71 4.91 -18.31
N GLY A 525 -12.75 4.36 -17.64
CA GLY A 525 -13.29 3.02 -17.94
C GLY A 525 -13.88 2.91 -19.35
N ALA A 526 -14.62 3.91 -19.80
CA ALA A 526 -15.16 3.95 -21.16
C ALA A 526 -14.03 3.97 -22.23
N ASP A 527 -12.92 4.67 -21.96
CA ASP A 527 -11.76 4.69 -22.84
C ASP A 527 -11.04 3.35 -22.84
N VAL A 528 -10.81 2.73 -21.69
CA VAL A 528 -10.27 1.36 -21.58
C VAL A 528 -11.10 0.39 -22.41
N LEU A 529 -12.40 0.34 -22.18
CA LEU A 529 -13.31 -0.58 -22.86
C LEU A 529 -13.28 -0.40 -24.38
N LYS A 530 -13.29 0.87 -24.85
CA LYS A 530 -13.18 1.21 -26.27
C LYS A 530 -11.90 0.69 -26.89
N GLN A 531 -10.76 0.89 -26.23
CA GLN A 531 -9.45 0.44 -26.71
C GLN A 531 -9.39 -1.09 -26.75
N VAL A 532 -9.85 -1.77 -25.70
CA VAL A 532 -9.85 -3.23 -25.57
C VAL A 532 -10.72 -3.87 -26.66
N LYS A 533 -11.97 -3.40 -26.85
CA LYS A 533 -12.87 -3.90 -27.91
C LYS A 533 -12.28 -3.70 -29.32
N LYS A 534 -11.63 -2.56 -29.55
CA LYS A 534 -10.96 -2.28 -30.82
C LYS A 534 -9.82 -3.26 -31.11
N LEU A 535 -9.03 -3.63 -30.09
CA LEU A 535 -7.92 -4.57 -30.25
C LEU A 535 -8.41 -6.02 -30.42
N ALA A 536 -9.42 -6.43 -29.69
CA ALA A 536 -10.05 -7.74 -29.85
C ALA A 536 -10.61 -7.96 -31.26
N ALA A 537 -11.27 -6.93 -31.82
CA ALA A 537 -11.79 -6.97 -33.19
C ALA A 537 -10.69 -7.12 -34.26
N LYS A 538 -9.46 -6.66 -34.02
CA LYS A 538 -8.34 -6.85 -35.00
C LYS A 538 -7.98 -8.32 -35.23
N VAL A 539 -8.20 -9.17 -34.25
CA VAL A 539 -7.95 -10.63 -34.34
C VAL A 539 -9.24 -11.42 -34.58
N GLY A 540 -10.32 -10.72 -34.93
CA GLY A 540 -11.62 -11.32 -35.26
C GLY A 540 -12.34 -11.90 -34.06
N GLY A 541 -12.01 -11.46 -32.84
CA GLY A 541 -12.62 -11.87 -31.58
C GLY A 541 -13.35 -10.74 -30.86
N THR A 542 -13.92 -11.08 -29.73
CA THR A 542 -14.62 -10.18 -28.80
C THR A 542 -14.18 -10.46 -27.39
N ILE A 543 -14.34 -9.48 -26.50
CA ILE A 543 -14.31 -9.70 -25.04
C ILE A 543 -15.74 -9.98 -24.60
N THR A 544 -15.94 -11.03 -23.82
CA THR A 544 -17.26 -11.43 -23.33
C THR A 544 -17.49 -11.04 -21.88
N ASP A 545 -16.43 -10.69 -21.19
CA ASP A 545 -16.41 -10.49 -19.77
C ASP A 545 -15.74 -9.15 -19.43
N GLU A 546 -16.49 -8.29 -18.77
CA GLU A 546 -16.06 -6.96 -18.33
C GLU A 546 -15.68 -6.90 -16.83
N ASP A 547 -15.62 -8.03 -16.12
CA ASP A 547 -15.34 -8.08 -14.67
C ASP A 547 -14.00 -7.41 -14.30
N VAL A 548 -12.99 -7.55 -15.16
CA VAL A 548 -11.67 -6.97 -14.96
C VAL A 548 -11.66 -5.45 -15.20
N LEU A 549 -12.70 -4.88 -15.86
CA LEU A 549 -12.72 -3.49 -16.28
C LEU A 549 -12.65 -2.51 -15.12
N ALA A 550 -13.42 -2.75 -14.06
CA ALA A 550 -13.45 -1.88 -12.90
C ALA A 550 -12.09 -1.83 -12.20
N GLU A 551 -11.48 -3.01 -11.98
CA GLU A 551 -10.15 -3.13 -11.37
C GLU A 551 -9.08 -2.45 -12.24
N VAL A 552 -9.02 -2.75 -13.53
CA VAL A 552 -8.04 -2.16 -14.46
C VAL A 552 -8.21 -0.65 -14.55
N THR A 553 -9.46 -0.14 -14.55
CA THR A 553 -9.74 1.30 -14.54
C THR A 553 -9.12 1.99 -13.32
N ASN A 554 -9.12 1.31 -12.16
CA ASN A 554 -8.58 1.84 -10.91
C ASN A 554 -7.08 1.53 -10.69
N LEU A 555 -6.42 0.86 -11.64
CA LEU A 555 -4.97 0.64 -11.62
C LEU A 555 -4.19 1.65 -12.48
N VAL A 556 -4.87 2.45 -13.30
CA VAL A 556 -4.23 3.35 -14.26
C VAL A 556 -4.77 4.78 -14.16
N GLU A 557 -3.92 5.77 -14.46
CA GLU A 557 -4.30 7.19 -14.60
C GLU A 557 -4.37 7.61 -16.07
N HIS A 558 -3.60 6.92 -16.93
CA HIS A 558 -3.53 7.14 -18.38
C HIS A 558 -3.53 5.78 -19.10
N PRO A 559 -4.71 5.24 -19.45
CA PRO A 559 -4.80 3.92 -20.04
C PRO A 559 -4.30 3.87 -21.48
N THR A 560 -3.43 2.91 -21.77
CA THR A 560 -3.03 2.54 -23.14
C THR A 560 -3.10 1.02 -23.27
N ALA A 561 -4.04 0.54 -24.09
CA ALA A 561 -4.22 -0.89 -24.30
C ALA A 561 -3.27 -1.42 -25.39
N LEU A 562 -2.79 -2.64 -25.22
CA LEU A 562 -1.98 -3.36 -26.19
C LEU A 562 -2.45 -4.82 -26.31
N LEU A 563 -2.28 -5.37 -27.51
CA LEU A 563 -2.62 -6.75 -27.84
C LEU A 563 -1.40 -7.62 -27.67
N GLY A 564 -1.52 -8.68 -26.87
CA GLY A 564 -0.54 -9.76 -26.72
C GLY A 564 -1.05 -11.08 -27.26
N SER A 565 -0.14 -12.04 -27.40
CA SER A 565 -0.40 -13.39 -27.86
C SER A 565 0.35 -14.42 -27.02
N PHE A 566 -0.07 -15.66 -27.11
CA PHE A 566 0.60 -16.82 -26.52
C PHE A 566 0.56 -18.00 -27.47
N ASP A 567 1.36 -19.01 -27.21
CA ASP A 567 1.45 -20.19 -28.06
C ASP A 567 0.14 -20.98 -28.07
N GLU A 568 -0.35 -21.33 -29.27
CA GLU A 568 -1.63 -22.04 -29.45
C GLU A 568 -1.66 -23.40 -28.75
N SER A 569 -0.51 -24.03 -28.51
CA SER A 569 -0.44 -25.29 -27.78
C SER A 569 -1.01 -25.23 -26.37
N TYR A 570 -1.00 -24.05 -25.74
CA TYR A 570 -1.62 -23.87 -24.42
C TYR A 570 -3.15 -23.94 -24.44
N LEU A 571 -3.79 -23.82 -25.63
CA LEU A 571 -5.25 -23.97 -25.75
C LEU A 571 -5.71 -25.43 -25.50
N GLU A 572 -4.80 -26.38 -25.38
CA GLU A 572 -5.09 -27.77 -24.93
C GLU A 572 -5.41 -27.81 -23.43
N LEU A 573 -4.97 -26.81 -22.65
CA LEU A 573 -5.32 -26.69 -21.23
C LEU A 573 -6.80 -26.34 -21.06
N PRO A 574 -7.39 -26.70 -19.90
CA PRO A 574 -8.77 -26.31 -19.62
C PRO A 574 -8.95 -24.80 -19.74
N ARG A 575 -9.97 -24.38 -20.51
CA ARG A 575 -10.28 -22.97 -20.77
C ARG A 575 -10.34 -22.12 -19.48
N ASP A 576 -10.98 -22.65 -18.45
CA ASP A 576 -11.21 -21.94 -17.19
C ASP A 576 -9.90 -21.70 -16.40
N VAL A 577 -8.92 -22.59 -16.55
CA VAL A 577 -7.57 -22.42 -16.00
C VAL A 577 -6.89 -21.23 -16.68
N LEU A 578 -6.89 -21.20 -18.02
CA LEU A 578 -6.28 -20.11 -18.79
C LEU A 578 -6.93 -18.76 -18.49
N ILE A 579 -8.27 -18.72 -18.45
CA ILE A 579 -9.01 -17.49 -18.12
C ILE A 579 -8.73 -17.04 -16.69
N SER A 580 -8.69 -17.97 -15.73
CA SER A 580 -8.37 -17.63 -14.34
C SER A 580 -6.97 -17.03 -14.22
N VAL A 581 -5.97 -17.61 -14.89
CA VAL A 581 -4.61 -17.05 -14.92
C VAL A 581 -4.60 -15.65 -15.53
N MET A 582 -5.23 -15.46 -16.67
CA MET A 582 -5.27 -14.14 -17.34
C MET A 582 -6.00 -13.08 -16.49
N LYS A 583 -7.17 -13.41 -15.95
CA LYS A 583 -8.02 -12.43 -15.23
C LYS A 583 -7.52 -12.19 -13.81
N LYS A 584 -7.40 -13.24 -12.99
CA LYS A 584 -7.12 -13.09 -11.55
C LYS A 584 -5.67 -12.72 -11.26
N HIS A 585 -4.73 -13.30 -12.01
CA HIS A 585 -3.31 -13.10 -11.74
C HIS A 585 -2.71 -11.95 -12.55
N GLN A 586 -3.20 -11.70 -13.79
CA GLN A 586 -2.57 -10.72 -14.68
C GLN A 586 -3.45 -9.50 -15.01
N ARG A 587 -4.74 -9.51 -14.68
CA ARG A 587 -5.71 -8.46 -15.04
C ARG A 587 -5.76 -8.22 -16.56
N TYR A 588 -5.62 -9.29 -17.34
CA TYR A 588 -5.75 -9.27 -18.79
C TYR A 588 -7.19 -9.55 -19.21
N PHE A 589 -7.54 -9.04 -20.37
CA PHE A 589 -8.83 -9.32 -21.03
C PHE A 589 -8.64 -10.47 -22.02
N PRO A 590 -9.19 -11.67 -21.75
CA PRO A 590 -9.19 -12.78 -22.70
C PRO A 590 -10.00 -12.42 -23.94
N ILE A 591 -9.60 -12.93 -25.11
CA ILE A 591 -10.30 -12.73 -26.37
C ILE A 591 -10.93 -14.05 -26.82
N GLU A 592 -12.21 -14.01 -27.15
CA GLU A 592 -12.97 -15.18 -27.60
C GLU A 592 -13.61 -14.94 -28.95
N LYS A 593 -13.84 -16.06 -29.69
CA LYS A 593 -14.61 -16.09 -30.91
C LYS A 593 -15.55 -17.29 -30.89
N ASN A 594 -16.85 -17.05 -31.02
CA ASN A 594 -17.87 -18.10 -31.00
C ASN A 594 -17.77 -19.01 -29.76
N GLY A 595 -17.48 -18.46 -28.60
CA GLY A 595 -17.34 -19.20 -27.33
C GLY A 595 -16.03 -19.96 -27.15
N LYS A 596 -15.08 -19.84 -28.09
CA LYS A 596 -13.74 -20.43 -27.98
C LYS A 596 -12.70 -19.36 -27.69
N LEU A 597 -11.79 -19.64 -26.76
CA LEU A 597 -10.66 -18.77 -26.46
C LEU A 597 -9.72 -18.70 -27.66
N LEU A 598 -9.29 -17.49 -28.00
CA LEU A 598 -8.23 -17.26 -28.97
C LEU A 598 -6.87 -17.16 -28.25
N PRO A 599 -5.75 -17.42 -28.94
CA PRO A 599 -4.41 -17.33 -28.35
C PRO A 599 -3.95 -15.86 -28.24
N HIS A 600 -4.85 -15.00 -27.76
CA HIS A 600 -4.66 -13.56 -27.67
C HIS A 600 -5.28 -13.00 -26.39
N PHE A 601 -4.71 -11.93 -25.90
CA PHE A 601 -5.22 -11.17 -24.77
C PHE A 601 -4.99 -9.68 -24.96
N VAL A 602 -5.73 -8.84 -24.21
CA VAL A 602 -5.43 -7.41 -24.13
C VAL A 602 -4.99 -7.07 -22.72
N VAL A 603 -3.90 -6.32 -22.63
CA VAL A 603 -3.42 -5.70 -21.40
C VAL A 603 -3.50 -4.18 -21.50
N VAL A 604 -3.67 -3.48 -20.38
CA VAL A 604 -3.75 -2.01 -20.32
C VAL A 604 -2.62 -1.50 -19.45
N ARG A 605 -1.66 -0.77 -20.04
CA ARG A 605 -0.58 -0.11 -19.30
C ARG A 605 -1.00 1.25 -18.76
N ASN A 606 -0.32 1.71 -17.72
CA ASN A 606 -0.41 3.08 -17.22
C ASN A 606 0.66 3.97 -17.84
N GLY A 607 0.37 4.59 -18.97
CA GLY A 607 1.36 5.44 -19.67
C GLY A 607 0.97 5.70 -21.12
N ASP A 608 1.90 6.29 -21.86
CA ASP A 608 1.71 6.59 -23.29
C ASP A 608 1.92 5.36 -24.20
N ASN A 609 1.89 5.59 -25.50
CA ASN A 609 2.05 4.56 -26.52
C ASN A 609 3.51 4.35 -26.99
N LEU A 610 4.49 4.90 -26.26
CA LEU A 610 5.90 4.68 -26.57
C LEU A 610 6.35 3.30 -26.06
N HIS A 611 7.24 2.64 -26.78
CA HIS A 611 7.82 1.34 -26.41
C HIS A 611 6.79 0.22 -26.16
N LEU A 612 5.62 0.26 -26.84
CA LEU A 612 4.58 -0.76 -26.67
C LEU A 612 5.05 -2.17 -27.07
N ASP A 613 5.98 -2.28 -28.02
CA ASP A 613 6.52 -3.57 -28.42
C ASP A 613 7.29 -4.25 -27.28
N LEU A 614 8.11 -3.48 -26.55
CA LEU A 614 8.85 -3.97 -25.38
C LEU A 614 7.90 -4.41 -24.25
N VAL A 615 6.89 -3.57 -23.96
CA VAL A 615 5.86 -3.89 -22.95
C VAL A 615 5.05 -5.13 -23.34
N ARG A 616 4.71 -5.29 -24.64
CA ARG A 616 4.02 -6.46 -25.14
C ARG A 616 4.86 -7.72 -24.94
N GLU A 617 6.13 -7.70 -25.36
CA GLU A 617 7.05 -8.81 -25.22
C GLU A 617 7.19 -9.26 -23.76
N GLY A 618 7.32 -8.32 -22.82
CA GLY A 618 7.36 -8.60 -21.40
C GLY A 618 6.08 -9.30 -20.91
N ASN A 619 4.89 -8.81 -21.29
CA ASN A 619 3.62 -9.41 -20.89
C ASN A 619 3.40 -10.79 -21.54
N GLU A 620 3.82 -11.00 -22.79
CA GLU A 620 3.79 -12.32 -23.45
C GLU A 620 4.75 -13.30 -22.79
N HIS A 621 5.91 -12.83 -22.33
CA HIS A 621 6.84 -13.64 -21.54
C HIS A 621 6.20 -14.12 -20.23
N VAL A 622 5.58 -13.22 -19.50
CA VAL A 622 4.91 -13.54 -18.22
C VAL A 622 3.79 -14.54 -18.39
N ILE A 623 2.91 -14.38 -19.39
CA ILE A 623 1.82 -15.30 -19.61
C ILE A 623 2.33 -16.70 -20.01
N ARG A 624 3.40 -16.78 -20.79
CA ARG A 624 4.07 -18.04 -21.13
C ARG A 624 4.55 -18.76 -19.87
N ALA A 625 5.21 -18.06 -18.96
CA ALA A 625 5.70 -18.60 -17.70
C ALA A 625 4.55 -19.13 -16.82
N ARG A 626 3.46 -18.35 -16.72
CA ARG A 626 2.27 -18.76 -15.95
C ARG A 626 1.55 -19.96 -16.56
N PHE A 627 1.47 -20.04 -17.88
CA PHE A 627 0.85 -21.18 -18.56
C PHE A 627 1.73 -22.42 -18.51
N ALA A 628 3.06 -22.27 -18.53
CA ALA A 628 3.96 -23.39 -18.30
C ALA A 628 3.78 -23.99 -16.88
N ASP A 629 3.61 -23.14 -15.87
CA ASP A 629 3.31 -23.55 -14.49
C ASP A 629 1.95 -24.26 -14.40
N ALA A 630 0.90 -23.68 -14.99
CA ALA A 630 -0.42 -24.30 -15.04
C ALA A 630 -0.41 -25.65 -15.76
N ASN A 631 0.32 -25.76 -16.87
CA ASN A 631 0.48 -27.00 -17.62
C ASN A 631 1.17 -28.09 -16.80
N PHE A 632 2.18 -27.73 -16.01
CA PHE A 632 2.83 -28.65 -15.09
C PHE A 632 1.82 -29.24 -14.09
N PHE A 633 1.07 -28.40 -13.38
CA PHE A 633 0.08 -28.88 -12.41
C PHE A 633 -1.02 -29.72 -13.04
N VAL A 634 -1.60 -29.28 -14.16
CA VAL A 634 -2.64 -30.06 -14.85
C VAL A 634 -2.13 -31.45 -15.25
N ARG A 635 -0.88 -31.56 -15.71
CA ARG A 635 -0.27 -32.83 -16.07
C ARG A 635 -0.03 -33.74 -14.86
N GLU A 636 0.38 -33.17 -13.73
CA GLU A 636 0.57 -33.94 -12.49
C GLU A 636 -0.78 -34.42 -11.94
N ASP A 637 -1.78 -33.54 -11.85
CA ASP A 637 -3.13 -33.89 -11.37
C ASP A 637 -3.79 -35.00 -12.19
N VAL A 638 -3.56 -35.02 -13.50
CA VAL A 638 -4.13 -36.06 -14.40
C VAL A 638 -3.45 -37.43 -14.25
N LYS A 639 -2.21 -37.48 -13.69
CA LYS A 639 -1.54 -38.79 -13.45
C LYS A 639 -2.13 -39.54 -12.26
N GLU A 640 -2.71 -38.85 -11.29
CA GLU A 640 -3.34 -39.47 -10.13
C GLU A 640 -4.81 -39.76 -10.41
N LYS A 641 -5.25 -40.99 -10.17
CA LYS A 641 -6.67 -41.32 -10.19
C LYS A 641 -7.32 -40.82 -8.92
N LEU A 642 -8.37 -40.03 -9.06
CA LEU A 642 -9.26 -39.61 -7.96
C LEU A 642 -9.83 -40.82 -7.21
#